data_794e318b2d679e21893d36fa39fb1768
#
_entry.id   794e318b2d679e21893d36fa39fb1768
#
_cell.length_a   1.000
_cell.length_b   1.000
_cell.length_c   1.000
_cell.angle_alpha   90.00
_cell.angle_beta   90.00
_cell.angle_gamma   90.00
#
_symmetry.space_group_name_H-M   'P 1'
#
loop_
_entity.id
_entity.type
_entity.pdbx_description
1 polymer ?
#
loop_
_entity_poly.entity_id
_entity_poly.type
_entity_poly.pdbx_seq_one_letter_code
_entity_poly.pdbx_strand_id
1 'polypeptide(L)'
;MSKRLWTPDLPRICSTNMWEFANNAKLPLGEFDYSDLHSWSVAEPGTFWRQVWAHANGIGDLGDVDIKDDLGPAASFFPEGQLNFAENYLQRNDEQIAITYFGENAVKRSLTFSELRLSVGRTQRALLAEGVTIGDRVATVLPNGPEAIIAFLAAASIGAVYSSTSPDFGANGIIDRFSQIEPKVLIVTDAYFYAGVRHDITEKILAVAESIPSIQKVVVAPYDPQTARAGLSSKMTPWLDWVDESNMQQPEFTRLPFNHPIYILYSSGTTGKPKCIVHRSGGILLKHWSELLLHCDLSFGDRMFYFTTTGWMMWNWLIAGLSCGVSLVLYDGSPFHPTPNRLFDIAQETQPQFFGVSAKYIEAVMKEGLRPLDTHDFTDMKVVASCGSPLAPEGFEYVYENIKKDVHLTSFSGGTDICGCFVTGNPVQSVYSGEIQSSSLGLDMQVFNDDGTSAGAGTRGELVCANPFPSMPLQFWKDKDDQLYRSAYFERFPNVWHHGDFAEWTESGGMIISGRSDATLNPGGIRIGTAEIYRQVDVVDEVLESVVIGQNVGADTRVVLFVRLRPDLVLDDELRQRIKQQIRIGASPRHVPSVIAQVPLIPRTRSGKLVELAVRETVHGRPVHNLEAIDQPDALLNFKDHPDVKITF
;
A
#
# COMPACT_ATOMS: atom_id res chain seq x y z
N MET A 1 -16.75 7.17 -25.36
CA MET A 1 -17.17 7.61 -24.02
C MET A 1 -17.48 6.40 -23.16
N SER A 2 -16.90 6.31 -22.00
CA SER A 2 -17.18 5.24 -21.03
C SER A 2 -18.64 5.31 -20.53
N LYS A 3 -19.21 4.16 -20.16
CA LYS A 3 -20.61 4.08 -19.66
C LYS A 3 -20.68 4.72 -18.27
N ARG A 4 -21.58 5.68 -18.08
CA ARG A 4 -21.87 6.24 -16.75
C ARG A 4 -22.68 5.24 -15.94
N LEU A 5 -22.20 4.91 -14.74
CA LEU A 5 -22.76 3.87 -13.88
C LEU A 5 -23.52 4.43 -12.67
N TRP A 6 -23.05 5.56 -12.13
CA TRP A 6 -23.64 6.19 -10.95
C TRP A 6 -23.45 7.71 -10.99
N THR A 7 -24.36 8.44 -10.37
CA THR A 7 -24.28 9.89 -10.23
C THR A 7 -24.89 10.28 -8.90
N PRO A 8 -24.18 11.06 -8.05
CA PRO A 8 -24.78 11.60 -6.83
C PRO A 8 -25.86 12.61 -7.18
N ASP A 9 -26.96 12.60 -6.42
CA ASP A 9 -27.95 13.66 -6.49
C ASP A 9 -27.49 14.90 -5.70
N LEU A 10 -28.15 16.03 -5.91
CA LEU A 10 -27.78 17.28 -5.26
C LEU A 10 -27.87 17.22 -3.72
N PRO A 11 -28.88 16.60 -3.08
CA PRO A 11 -28.86 16.40 -1.64
C PRO A 11 -27.64 15.66 -1.13
N ARG A 12 -27.22 14.60 -1.83
CA ARG A 12 -26.01 13.84 -1.48
C ARG A 12 -24.75 14.69 -1.62
N ILE A 13 -24.60 15.43 -2.72
CA ILE A 13 -23.49 16.36 -2.92
C ILE A 13 -23.40 17.34 -1.76
N CYS A 14 -24.50 18.01 -1.41
CA CYS A 14 -24.56 19.01 -0.35
C CYS A 14 -24.32 18.43 1.07
N SER A 15 -24.42 17.12 1.24
CA SER A 15 -24.15 16.43 2.51
C SER A 15 -22.72 15.92 2.64
N THR A 16 -21.86 16.04 1.60
CA THR A 16 -20.49 15.55 1.64
C THR A 16 -19.55 16.47 2.42
N ASN A 17 -18.55 15.88 3.05
CA ASN A 17 -17.45 16.64 3.68
C ASN A 17 -16.72 17.52 2.65
N MET A 18 -16.60 17.07 1.40
CA MET A 18 -15.97 17.85 0.33
C MET A 18 -16.73 19.15 0.05
N TRP A 19 -18.06 19.10 0.02
CA TRP A 19 -18.90 20.29 -0.17
C TRP A 19 -18.81 21.24 1.05
N GLU A 20 -18.85 20.70 2.26
CA GLU A 20 -18.64 21.48 3.50
C GLU A 20 -17.28 22.15 3.51
N PHE A 21 -16.22 21.40 3.16
CA PHE A 21 -14.85 21.92 3.06
C PHE A 21 -14.75 23.09 2.08
N ALA A 22 -15.34 22.95 0.89
CA ALA A 22 -15.33 23.99 -0.14
C ALA A 22 -16.08 25.26 0.30
N ASN A 23 -17.22 25.11 0.99
CA ASN A 23 -17.95 26.24 1.57
C ASN A 23 -17.13 26.97 2.64
N ASN A 24 -16.45 26.23 3.51
CA ASN A 24 -15.60 26.81 4.56
C ASN A 24 -14.37 27.55 3.96
N ALA A 25 -13.90 27.12 2.78
CA ALA A 25 -12.87 27.78 2.00
C ALA A 25 -13.33 29.13 1.41
N LYS A 26 -14.62 29.46 1.49
CA LYS A 26 -15.25 30.66 0.89
C LYS A 26 -14.94 30.80 -0.60
N LEU A 27 -14.79 29.67 -1.29
CA LEU A 27 -14.66 29.69 -2.74
C LEU A 27 -15.94 30.27 -3.36
N PRO A 28 -15.85 31.00 -4.50
CA PRO A 28 -17.03 31.53 -5.20
C PRO A 28 -17.81 30.37 -5.85
N LEU A 29 -18.56 29.64 -5.03
CA LEU A 29 -19.36 28.50 -5.44
C LEU A 29 -20.70 29.00 -6.00
N GLY A 30 -20.76 29.21 -7.30
CA GLY A 30 -22.04 29.39 -8.02
C GLY A 30 -22.81 28.08 -8.06
N GLU A 31 -22.50 27.22 -9.01
CA GLU A 31 -22.77 25.77 -8.96
C GLU A 31 -21.47 25.09 -8.57
N PHE A 32 -21.48 24.24 -7.51
CA PHE A 32 -20.27 23.58 -7.02
C PHE A 32 -19.66 22.72 -8.13
N ASP A 33 -18.47 23.11 -8.60
CA ASP A 33 -17.68 22.32 -9.53
C ASP A 33 -16.38 21.88 -8.84
N TYR A 34 -16.11 20.58 -8.90
CA TYR A 34 -14.87 20.00 -8.39
C TYR A 34 -13.63 20.62 -9.07
N SER A 35 -13.71 20.98 -10.35
CA SER A 35 -12.59 21.56 -11.08
C SER A 35 -12.12 22.88 -10.48
N ASP A 36 -13.03 23.70 -9.95
CA ASP A 36 -12.71 24.96 -9.28
C ASP A 36 -12.01 24.70 -7.94
N LEU A 37 -12.53 23.74 -7.15
CA LEU A 37 -11.91 23.34 -5.89
C LEU A 37 -10.51 22.75 -6.13
N HIS A 38 -10.36 21.89 -7.12
CA HIS A 38 -9.07 21.29 -7.47
C HIS A 38 -8.08 22.37 -7.94
N SER A 39 -8.50 23.25 -8.85
CA SER A 39 -7.65 24.33 -9.37
C SER A 39 -7.16 25.26 -8.25
N TRP A 40 -8.06 25.62 -7.31
CA TRP A 40 -7.67 26.39 -6.15
C TRP A 40 -6.69 25.62 -5.24
N SER A 41 -6.92 24.34 -5.00
CA SER A 41 -6.05 23.53 -4.14
C SER A 41 -4.63 23.39 -4.68
N VAL A 42 -4.47 23.46 -5.99
CA VAL A 42 -3.16 23.44 -6.69
C VAL A 42 -2.53 24.83 -6.73
N ALA A 43 -3.33 25.88 -6.98
CA ALA A 43 -2.84 27.27 -7.08
C ALA A 43 -2.42 27.86 -5.72
N GLU A 44 -3.11 27.45 -4.63
CA GLU A 44 -2.91 27.96 -3.27
C GLU A 44 -2.56 26.81 -2.29
N PRO A 45 -1.48 26.03 -2.54
CA PRO A 45 -1.25 24.79 -1.81
C PRO A 45 -1.05 25.00 -0.31
N GLY A 46 -0.39 26.08 0.12
CA GLY A 46 -0.22 26.42 1.54
C GLY A 46 -1.55 26.61 2.24
N THR A 47 -2.42 27.46 1.67
CA THR A 47 -3.77 27.73 2.19
C THR A 47 -4.63 26.45 2.19
N PHE A 48 -4.58 25.66 1.11
CA PHE A 48 -5.33 24.41 1.01
C PHE A 48 -4.93 23.43 2.13
N TRP A 49 -3.65 23.12 2.29
CA TRP A 49 -3.20 22.15 3.28
C TRP A 49 -3.42 22.63 4.72
N ARG A 50 -3.30 23.93 4.98
CA ARG A 50 -3.68 24.54 6.29
C ARG A 50 -5.17 24.35 6.57
N GLN A 51 -6.00 24.47 5.55
CA GLN A 51 -7.44 24.25 5.69
C GLN A 51 -7.80 22.78 5.87
N VAL A 52 -7.11 21.84 5.23
CA VAL A 52 -7.25 20.40 5.50
C VAL A 52 -6.92 20.09 6.96
N TRP A 53 -5.84 20.68 7.50
CA TRP A 53 -5.50 20.56 8.92
C TRP A 53 -6.62 21.06 9.83
N ALA A 54 -7.16 22.22 9.55
CA ALA A 54 -8.25 22.81 10.33
C ALA A 54 -9.54 21.99 10.25
N HIS A 55 -9.90 21.50 9.06
CA HIS A 55 -11.08 20.66 8.83
C HIS A 55 -10.99 19.31 9.58
N ALA A 56 -9.80 18.72 9.64
CA ALA A 56 -9.53 17.49 10.38
C ALA A 56 -9.38 17.70 11.91
N ASN A 57 -9.47 18.92 12.41
CA ASN A 57 -9.18 19.29 13.81
C ASN A 57 -7.78 18.83 14.25
N GLY A 58 -6.78 19.05 13.40
CA GLY A 58 -5.39 18.64 13.65
C GLY A 58 -4.81 19.19 14.95
N ILE A 59 -4.19 18.33 15.74
CA ILE A 59 -3.55 18.70 17.01
C ILE A 59 -2.06 18.95 16.78
N GLY A 60 -1.63 20.19 17.04
CA GLY A 60 -0.26 20.66 16.85
C GLY A 60 -0.22 22.13 16.48
N ASP A 61 0.95 22.59 16.11
CA ASP A 61 1.19 23.92 15.59
C ASP A 61 1.79 23.80 14.18
N LEU A 62 1.28 24.53 13.21
CA LEU A 62 1.82 24.54 11.85
C LEU A 62 2.88 25.61 11.62
N GLY A 63 3.01 26.58 12.55
CA GLY A 63 3.86 27.77 12.37
C GLY A 63 3.27 28.75 11.35
N ASP A 64 4.04 29.77 11.03
CA ASP A 64 3.62 30.88 10.14
C ASP A 64 3.98 30.62 8.68
N VAL A 65 4.99 29.77 8.41
CA VAL A 65 5.47 29.46 7.05
C VAL A 65 4.78 28.21 6.52
N ASP A 66 3.98 28.37 5.46
CA ASP A 66 3.26 27.25 4.83
C ASP A 66 4.17 26.35 4.00
N ILE A 67 4.99 26.95 3.15
CA ILE A 67 5.90 26.22 2.24
C ILE A 67 7.24 26.97 2.18
N LYS A 68 8.32 26.22 2.32
CA LYS A 68 9.67 26.68 2.08
C LYS A 68 10.25 25.92 0.88
N ASP A 69 10.97 26.63 -0.01
CA ASP A 69 11.57 26.03 -1.21
C ASP A 69 10.53 25.29 -2.05
N ASP A 70 9.68 26.02 -2.74
CA ASP A 70 8.43 25.56 -3.39
C ASP A 70 8.61 24.75 -4.68
N LEU A 71 9.83 24.29 -5.00
CA LEU A 71 10.13 23.60 -6.25
C LEU A 71 10.66 22.17 -6.03
N GLY A 72 9.98 21.21 -6.67
CA GLY A 72 10.43 19.83 -6.79
C GLY A 72 10.79 19.16 -5.45
N PRO A 73 11.91 18.42 -5.39
CA PRO A 73 12.28 17.64 -4.20
C PRO A 73 12.71 18.47 -2.98
N ALA A 74 12.98 19.78 -3.16
CA ALA A 74 13.41 20.66 -2.07
C ALA A 74 12.23 21.20 -1.24
N ALA A 75 11.00 21.12 -1.75
CA ALA A 75 9.83 21.68 -1.10
C ALA A 75 9.58 21.09 0.29
N SER A 76 9.38 21.98 1.27
CA SER A 76 9.12 21.64 2.66
C SER A 76 7.87 22.36 3.16
N PHE A 77 6.83 21.57 3.43
CA PHE A 77 5.58 22.07 3.99
C PHE A 77 5.72 22.26 5.50
N PHE A 78 5.17 23.34 6.03
CA PHE A 78 5.12 23.67 7.45
C PHE A 78 6.45 23.45 8.19
N PRO A 79 7.55 24.08 7.74
CA PRO A 79 8.90 23.79 8.25
C PRO A 79 9.08 24.13 9.75
N GLU A 80 8.24 25.02 10.30
CA GLU A 80 8.22 25.42 11.70
C GLU A 80 7.26 24.58 12.55
N GLY A 81 6.43 23.76 11.89
CA GLY A 81 5.35 23.02 12.53
C GLY A 81 5.85 22.00 13.56
N GLN A 82 5.04 21.81 14.61
CA GLN A 82 5.28 20.89 15.71
C GLN A 82 4.01 20.09 16.02
N LEU A 83 4.11 18.76 16.00
CA LEU A 83 2.99 17.87 16.29
C LEU A 83 3.45 16.57 16.94
N ASN A 84 2.51 15.74 17.37
CA ASN A 84 2.72 14.31 17.56
C ASN A 84 1.74 13.53 16.69
N PHE A 85 2.24 12.57 15.91
CA PHE A 85 1.44 11.79 14.99
C PHE A 85 0.37 10.96 15.72
N ALA A 86 0.78 10.22 16.77
CA ALA A 86 -0.11 9.34 17.52
C ALA A 86 -1.21 10.11 18.27
N GLU A 87 -0.95 11.34 18.71
CA GLU A 87 -1.95 12.19 19.35
C GLU A 87 -3.14 12.46 18.42
N ASN A 88 -2.86 12.66 17.14
CA ASN A 88 -3.89 12.87 16.12
C ASN A 88 -4.73 11.61 15.82
N TYR A 89 -4.20 10.42 16.08
CA TYR A 89 -4.93 9.15 15.97
C TYR A 89 -5.72 8.80 17.24
N LEU A 90 -5.31 9.33 18.38
CA LEU A 90 -5.85 9.04 19.70
C LEU A 90 -6.65 10.21 20.28
N GLN A 91 -7.31 11.02 19.43
CA GLN A 91 -8.15 12.13 19.88
C GLN A 91 -9.36 11.66 20.68
N ARG A 92 -9.95 10.54 20.28
CA ARG A 92 -11.06 9.91 21.00
C ARG A 92 -10.57 9.16 22.23
N ASN A 93 -11.37 9.24 23.31
CA ASN A 93 -11.14 8.54 24.58
C ASN A 93 -12.49 8.19 25.22
N ASP A 94 -13.36 7.59 24.44
CA ASP A 94 -14.72 7.20 24.84
C ASP A 94 -14.90 5.68 24.78
N GLU A 95 -16.05 5.18 25.25
CA GLU A 95 -16.35 3.75 25.34
C GLU A 95 -16.95 3.16 24.05
N GLN A 96 -16.97 3.92 22.93
CA GLN A 96 -17.37 3.36 21.65
C GLN A 96 -16.25 2.50 21.08
N ILE A 97 -16.63 1.52 20.27
CA ILE A 97 -15.67 0.60 19.65
C ILE A 97 -14.78 1.36 18.68
N ALA A 98 -13.49 1.31 18.89
CA ALA A 98 -12.46 1.80 17.98
C ALA A 98 -12.06 0.75 16.95
N ILE A 99 -11.92 -0.50 17.40
CA ILE A 99 -11.45 -1.63 16.61
C ILE A 99 -12.35 -2.84 16.83
N THR A 100 -12.86 -3.42 15.75
CA THR A 100 -13.42 -4.78 15.74
C THR A 100 -12.51 -5.66 14.89
N TYR A 101 -11.94 -6.70 15.49
CA TYR A 101 -11.00 -7.62 14.85
C TYR A 101 -11.60 -9.00 14.67
N PHE A 102 -11.41 -9.57 13.51
CA PHE A 102 -11.73 -10.96 13.16
C PHE A 102 -10.47 -11.68 12.70
N GLY A 103 -10.15 -12.79 13.36
CA GLY A 103 -9.15 -13.76 12.88
C GLY A 103 -9.82 -14.88 12.09
N GLU A 104 -9.06 -15.52 11.19
CA GLU A 104 -9.58 -16.64 10.38
C GLU A 104 -10.02 -17.83 11.25
N ASN A 105 -9.34 -18.08 12.37
CA ASN A 105 -9.64 -19.16 13.31
C ASN A 105 -10.83 -18.87 14.27
N ALA A 106 -11.74 -17.98 13.86
CA ALA A 106 -12.90 -17.54 14.63
C ALA A 106 -12.59 -16.68 15.88
N VAL A 107 -11.35 -16.24 16.06
CA VAL A 107 -11.05 -15.21 17.06
C VAL A 107 -11.76 -13.92 16.68
N LYS A 108 -12.51 -13.36 17.63
CA LYS A 108 -13.15 -12.06 17.52
C LYS A 108 -12.86 -11.26 18.78
N ARG A 109 -12.37 -10.03 18.58
CA ARG A 109 -12.05 -9.10 19.67
C ARG A 109 -12.49 -7.70 19.31
N SER A 110 -12.82 -6.90 20.32
CA SER A 110 -13.09 -5.47 20.13
C SER A 110 -12.33 -4.67 21.19
N LEU A 111 -11.92 -3.47 20.82
CA LEU A 111 -11.39 -2.47 21.75
C LEU A 111 -12.17 -1.17 21.59
N THR A 112 -12.47 -0.53 22.71
CA THR A 112 -13.00 0.83 22.73
C THR A 112 -11.89 1.86 22.46
N PHE A 113 -12.23 3.11 22.18
CA PHE A 113 -11.23 4.16 22.01
C PHE A 113 -10.43 4.39 23.30
N SER A 114 -11.08 4.27 24.47
CA SER A 114 -10.41 4.39 25.76
C SER A 114 -9.45 3.22 26.02
N GLU A 115 -9.85 1.99 25.71
CA GLU A 115 -8.99 0.81 25.82
C GLU A 115 -7.80 0.82 24.87
N LEU A 116 -8.01 1.26 23.61
CA LEU A 116 -6.94 1.44 22.63
C LEU A 116 -5.91 2.46 23.16
N ARG A 117 -6.38 3.62 23.59
CA ARG A 117 -5.53 4.68 24.11
C ARG A 117 -4.71 4.22 25.33
N LEU A 118 -5.34 3.51 26.26
CA LEU A 118 -4.67 2.94 27.43
C LEU A 118 -3.62 1.89 27.04
N SER A 119 -3.95 1.01 26.10
CA SER A 119 -3.03 -0.02 25.59
C SER A 119 -1.80 0.59 24.92
N VAL A 120 -1.99 1.68 24.16
CA VAL A 120 -0.89 2.47 23.61
C VAL A 120 0.00 3.04 24.72
N GLY A 121 -0.58 3.59 25.79
CA GLY A 121 0.17 4.11 26.93
C GLY A 121 1.01 3.04 27.66
N ARG A 122 0.46 1.84 27.83
CA ARG A 122 1.17 0.69 28.42
C ARG A 122 2.35 0.26 27.54
N THR A 123 2.12 0.13 26.23
CA THR A 123 3.15 -0.26 25.27
C THR A 123 4.23 0.82 25.12
N GLN A 124 3.86 2.11 25.16
CA GLN A 124 4.80 3.22 25.18
C GLN A 124 5.79 3.08 26.35
N ARG A 125 5.29 2.80 27.54
CA ARG A 125 6.17 2.64 28.72
C ARG A 125 7.07 1.41 28.61
N ALA A 126 6.56 0.32 28.06
CA ALA A 126 7.37 -0.86 27.81
C ALA A 126 8.49 -0.56 26.80
N LEU A 127 8.22 0.17 25.72
CA LEU A 127 9.24 0.62 24.77
C LEU A 127 10.27 1.55 25.42
N LEU A 128 9.84 2.49 26.26
CA LEU A 128 10.74 3.40 27.00
C LEU A 128 11.63 2.63 27.98
N ALA A 129 11.09 1.57 28.64
CA ALA A 129 11.86 0.70 29.53
C ALA A 129 12.96 -0.09 28.79
N GLU A 130 12.74 -0.46 27.51
CA GLU A 130 13.76 -1.01 26.63
C GLU A 130 14.72 0.07 26.06
N GLY A 131 14.59 1.32 26.55
CA GLY A 131 15.44 2.44 26.15
C GLY A 131 15.15 2.98 24.74
N VAL A 132 13.96 2.74 24.19
CA VAL A 132 13.57 3.34 22.89
C VAL A 132 13.44 4.85 23.03
N THR A 133 14.04 5.59 22.11
CA THR A 133 14.07 7.06 22.10
C THR A 133 13.67 7.59 20.71
N ILE A 134 13.61 8.92 20.59
CA ILE A 134 13.31 9.60 19.31
C ILE A 134 14.27 9.10 18.22
N GLY A 135 13.73 8.72 17.08
CA GLY A 135 14.49 8.26 15.92
C GLY A 135 14.95 6.80 15.98
N ASP A 136 14.81 6.08 17.12
CA ASP A 136 15.00 4.63 17.16
C ASP A 136 13.94 3.92 16.28
N ARG A 137 14.27 2.73 15.76
CA ARG A 137 13.34 1.96 14.93
C ARG A 137 12.71 0.84 15.75
N VAL A 138 11.40 0.75 15.62
CA VAL A 138 10.58 -0.35 16.14
C VAL A 138 10.01 -1.10 14.94
N ALA A 139 10.33 -2.39 14.83
CA ALA A 139 9.86 -3.22 13.72
C ALA A 139 8.84 -4.25 14.19
N THR A 140 7.90 -4.61 13.32
CA THR A 140 6.89 -5.61 13.65
C THR A 140 6.70 -6.64 12.53
N VAL A 141 6.39 -7.89 12.96
CA VAL A 141 5.93 -8.98 12.10
C VAL A 141 4.62 -9.48 12.71
N LEU A 142 3.54 -8.77 12.46
CA LEU A 142 2.24 -8.97 13.09
C LEU A 142 1.11 -9.13 12.06
N PRO A 143 0.07 -9.88 12.37
CA PRO A 143 -1.17 -9.91 11.57
C PRO A 143 -1.85 -8.53 11.59
N ASN A 144 -2.85 -8.34 10.72
CA ASN A 144 -3.70 -7.15 10.72
C ASN A 144 -4.65 -7.16 11.93
N GLY A 145 -4.08 -6.94 13.11
CA GLY A 145 -4.77 -6.98 14.40
C GLY A 145 -4.46 -5.79 15.29
N PRO A 146 -5.11 -5.71 16.47
CA PRO A 146 -4.97 -4.58 17.38
C PRO A 146 -3.53 -4.31 17.82
N GLU A 147 -2.74 -5.37 18.06
CA GLU A 147 -1.36 -5.25 18.54
C GLU A 147 -0.44 -4.52 17.56
N ALA A 148 -0.68 -4.65 16.25
CA ALA A 148 0.05 -3.91 15.22
C ALA A 148 -0.22 -2.40 15.32
N ILE A 149 -1.47 -2.01 15.52
CA ILE A 149 -1.89 -0.61 15.69
C ILE A 149 -1.36 -0.04 17.00
N ILE A 150 -1.47 -0.79 18.10
CA ILE A 150 -0.98 -0.40 19.42
C ILE A 150 0.54 -0.16 19.37
N ALA A 151 1.29 -1.10 18.80
CA ALA A 151 2.75 -0.99 18.66
C ALA A 151 3.16 0.21 17.81
N PHE A 152 2.47 0.45 16.68
CA PHE A 152 2.71 1.61 15.84
C PHE A 152 2.48 2.93 16.58
N LEU A 153 1.30 3.09 17.20
CA LEU A 153 0.95 4.33 17.89
C LEU A 153 1.82 4.57 19.13
N ALA A 154 2.24 3.51 19.83
CA ALA A 154 3.17 3.62 20.93
C ALA A 154 4.56 4.09 20.47
N ALA A 155 5.09 3.55 19.38
CA ALA A 155 6.35 4.01 18.80
C ALA A 155 6.24 5.48 18.33
N ALA A 156 5.16 5.83 17.62
CA ALA A 156 4.90 7.17 17.13
C ALA A 156 4.76 8.22 18.24
N SER A 157 4.17 7.86 19.39
CA SER A 157 4.00 8.76 20.55
C SER A 157 5.33 9.22 21.16
N ILE A 158 6.35 8.36 21.11
CA ILE A 158 7.74 8.64 21.56
C ILE A 158 8.51 9.45 20.51
N GLY A 159 8.17 9.31 19.22
CA GLY A 159 8.95 9.78 18.07
C GLY A 159 9.92 8.72 17.54
N ALA A 160 9.70 7.45 17.86
CA ALA A 160 10.39 6.34 17.22
C ALA A 160 9.79 6.07 15.83
N VAL A 161 10.62 5.56 14.93
CA VAL A 161 10.26 5.28 13.53
C VAL A 161 9.78 3.84 13.43
N TYR A 162 8.56 3.66 12.93
CA TYR A 162 7.93 2.34 12.83
C TYR A 162 8.22 1.67 11.48
N SER A 163 8.25 0.35 11.46
CA SER A 163 8.28 -0.42 10.22
C SER A 163 7.62 -1.77 10.42
N SER A 164 6.93 -2.28 9.41
CA SER A 164 6.20 -3.54 9.50
C SER A 164 6.38 -4.44 8.29
N THR A 165 6.25 -5.75 8.53
CA THR A 165 6.02 -6.76 7.50
C THR A 165 4.91 -7.70 7.95
N SER A 166 4.25 -8.34 6.99
CA SER A 166 3.25 -9.35 7.28
C SER A 166 3.89 -10.68 7.71
N PRO A 167 3.24 -11.49 8.57
CA PRO A 167 3.77 -12.78 9.04
C PRO A 167 4.01 -13.82 7.94
N ASP A 168 3.39 -13.68 6.77
CA ASP A 168 3.56 -14.57 5.63
C ASP A 168 4.89 -14.39 4.86
N PHE A 169 5.63 -13.29 5.14
CA PHE A 169 6.96 -13.09 4.55
C PHE A 169 7.95 -14.18 4.98
N GLY A 170 8.79 -14.62 4.05
CA GLY A 170 9.93 -15.49 4.34
C GLY A 170 11.01 -14.79 5.19
N ALA A 171 11.82 -15.56 5.92
CA ALA A 171 12.87 -15.01 6.78
C ALA A 171 13.78 -14.03 6.05
N ASN A 172 14.27 -14.39 4.86
CA ASN A 172 15.13 -13.52 4.05
C ASN A 172 14.44 -12.22 3.65
N GLY A 173 13.15 -12.27 3.29
CA GLY A 173 12.36 -11.09 2.97
C GLY A 173 12.25 -10.11 4.14
N ILE A 174 12.15 -10.62 5.38
CA ILE A 174 12.14 -9.80 6.60
C ILE A 174 13.55 -9.25 6.88
N ILE A 175 14.58 -10.10 6.79
CA ILE A 175 15.99 -9.71 7.02
C ILE A 175 16.43 -8.63 6.01
N ASP A 176 16.09 -8.78 4.73
CA ASP A 176 16.44 -7.80 3.69
C ASP A 176 15.87 -6.40 3.94
N ARG A 177 14.75 -6.33 4.64
CA ARG A 177 14.12 -5.06 5.04
C ARG A 177 14.72 -4.54 6.34
N PHE A 178 14.61 -5.30 7.38
CA PHE A 178 14.91 -4.83 8.74
C PHE A 178 16.40 -4.69 9.02
N SER A 179 17.28 -5.47 8.37
CA SER A 179 18.73 -5.27 8.51
C SER A 179 19.21 -3.90 8.00
N GLN A 180 18.47 -3.28 7.07
CA GLN A 180 18.82 -1.96 6.55
C GLN A 180 18.52 -0.85 7.55
N ILE A 181 17.41 -0.99 8.32
CA ILE A 181 16.91 0.03 9.23
C ILE A 181 17.37 -0.17 10.68
N GLU A 182 17.97 -1.34 10.97
CA GLU A 182 18.58 -1.63 12.28
C GLU A 182 17.60 -1.39 13.46
N PRO A 183 16.47 -2.12 13.55
CA PRO A 183 15.49 -1.91 14.60
C PRO A 183 16.05 -2.34 15.96
N LYS A 184 15.64 -1.64 17.01
CA LYS A 184 16.02 -1.90 18.40
C LYS A 184 15.10 -2.92 19.06
N VAL A 185 13.81 -2.82 18.78
CA VAL A 185 12.77 -3.72 19.28
C VAL A 185 12.06 -4.36 18.09
N LEU A 186 11.85 -5.68 18.18
CA LEU A 186 11.08 -6.47 17.21
C LEU A 186 9.87 -7.07 17.93
N ILE A 187 8.65 -6.69 17.48
CA ILE A 187 7.40 -7.22 18.00
C ILE A 187 6.79 -8.15 16.95
N VAL A 188 6.46 -9.37 17.32
CA VAL A 188 6.07 -10.43 16.41
C VAL A 188 4.85 -11.20 16.89
N THR A 189 4.24 -11.98 16.01
CA THR A 189 3.29 -13.03 16.40
C THR A 189 3.97 -14.40 16.46
N ASP A 190 3.34 -15.36 17.11
CA ASP A 190 3.77 -16.77 17.15
C ASP A 190 3.35 -17.54 15.89
N ALA A 191 2.21 -17.14 15.30
CA ALA A 191 1.63 -17.81 14.16
C ALA A 191 0.70 -16.86 13.37
N TYR A 192 0.23 -17.33 12.21
CA TYR A 192 -0.91 -16.77 11.50
C TYR A 192 -1.74 -17.91 10.90
N PHE A 193 -2.96 -17.59 10.47
CA PHE A 193 -3.84 -18.55 9.78
C PHE A 193 -4.07 -18.10 8.34
N TYR A 194 -4.11 -19.05 7.43
CA TYR A 194 -4.49 -18.79 6.04
C TYR A 194 -5.10 -20.03 5.38
N ALA A 195 -6.29 -19.89 4.84
CA ALA A 195 -7.07 -20.95 4.18
C ALA A 195 -7.25 -22.20 5.09
N GLY A 196 -7.56 -22.01 6.36
CA GLY A 196 -7.79 -23.07 7.35
C GLY A 196 -6.52 -23.66 7.96
N VAL A 197 -5.33 -23.21 7.55
CA VAL A 197 -4.06 -23.75 8.03
C VAL A 197 -3.37 -22.77 9.01
N ARG A 198 -2.94 -23.29 10.17
CA ARG A 198 -2.08 -22.54 11.09
C ARG A 198 -0.63 -22.65 10.64
N HIS A 199 0.02 -21.51 10.50
CA HIS A 199 1.44 -21.39 10.16
C HIS A 199 2.22 -20.87 11.37
N ASP A 200 2.98 -21.75 12.03
CA ASP A 200 3.92 -21.34 13.09
C ASP A 200 5.11 -20.60 12.49
N ILE A 201 5.49 -19.48 13.07
CA ILE A 201 6.61 -18.67 12.58
C ILE A 201 7.73 -18.49 13.62
N THR A 202 7.65 -19.18 14.74
CA THR A 202 8.59 -19.02 15.87
C THR A 202 10.05 -19.24 15.45
N GLU A 203 10.34 -20.33 14.74
CA GLU A 203 11.70 -20.62 14.25
C GLU A 203 12.19 -19.57 13.25
N LYS A 204 11.30 -19.16 12.35
CA LYS A 204 11.58 -18.08 11.38
C LYS A 204 11.99 -16.79 12.09
N ILE A 205 11.26 -16.39 13.11
CA ILE A 205 11.53 -15.18 13.88
C ILE A 205 12.85 -15.27 14.67
N LEU A 206 13.18 -16.42 15.21
CA LEU A 206 14.48 -16.63 15.87
C LEU A 206 15.64 -16.41 14.87
N ALA A 207 15.54 -16.98 13.67
CA ALA A 207 16.55 -16.79 12.62
C ALA A 207 16.66 -15.31 12.20
N VAL A 208 15.54 -14.58 12.10
CA VAL A 208 15.54 -13.14 11.82
C VAL A 208 16.24 -12.36 12.92
N ALA A 209 15.91 -12.62 14.19
CA ALA A 209 16.49 -11.91 15.32
C ALA A 209 17.99 -12.17 15.46
N GLU A 210 18.45 -13.40 15.19
CA GLU A 210 19.87 -13.75 15.18
C GLU A 210 20.65 -13.09 14.03
N SER A 211 19.98 -12.85 12.90
CA SER A 211 20.60 -12.23 11.72
C SER A 211 20.69 -10.70 11.80
N ILE A 212 20.03 -10.07 12.76
CA ILE A 212 19.95 -8.59 12.89
C ILE A 212 20.46 -8.18 14.28
N PRO A 213 21.78 -7.92 14.44
CA PRO A 213 22.39 -7.66 15.75
C PRO A 213 21.87 -6.43 16.49
N SER A 214 21.22 -5.50 15.80
CA SER A 214 20.60 -4.31 16.42
C SER A 214 19.38 -4.62 17.28
N ILE A 215 18.73 -5.76 17.07
CA ILE A 215 17.56 -6.18 17.85
C ILE A 215 18.01 -6.57 19.27
N GLN A 216 17.61 -5.75 20.23
CA GLN A 216 17.90 -5.94 21.64
C GLN A 216 16.78 -6.70 22.36
N LYS A 217 15.55 -6.60 21.85
CA LYS A 217 14.36 -7.20 22.43
C LYS A 217 13.45 -7.80 21.37
N VAL A 218 13.01 -9.04 21.59
CA VAL A 218 11.95 -9.68 20.81
C VAL A 218 10.74 -9.90 21.70
N VAL A 219 9.59 -9.35 21.29
CA VAL A 219 8.30 -9.46 22.01
C VAL A 219 7.33 -10.25 21.17
N VAL A 220 6.65 -11.24 21.76
CA VAL A 220 5.67 -12.09 21.06
C VAL A 220 4.27 -11.75 21.50
N ALA A 221 3.49 -11.16 20.60
CA ALA A 221 2.04 -11.00 20.73
C ALA A 221 1.38 -12.21 20.05
N PRO A 222 0.78 -13.14 20.81
CA PRO A 222 0.24 -14.35 20.23
C PRO A 222 -0.97 -14.04 19.36
N TYR A 223 -1.12 -14.80 18.26
CA TYR A 223 -2.28 -14.67 17.37
C TYR A 223 -3.60 -14.93 18.13
N ASP A 224 -3.61 -15.96 18.97
CA ASP A 224 -4.69 -16.24 19.90
C ASP A 224 -4.21 -16.01 21.33
N PRO A 225 -4.69 -14.97 22.02
CA PRO A 225 -4.30 -14.68 23.40
C PRO A 225 -4.51 -15.83 24.39
N GLN A 226 -5.40 -16.79 24.10
CA GLN A 226 -5.65 -17.95 24.94
C GLN A 226 -4.54 -19.02 24.86
N THR A 227 -3.73 -19.00 23.78
CA THR A 227 -2.65 -19.98 23.56
C THR A 227 -1.26 -19.47 23.97
N ALA A 228 -1.17 -18.37 24.63
CA ALA A 228 -0.09 -17.39 24.72
C ALA A 228 1.27 -17.83 25.29
N ARG A 229 1.47 -19.04 25.79
CA ARG A 229 2.70 -19.35 26.59
C ARG A 229 3.42 -20.65 26.27
N ALA A 230 2.94 -21.47 25.36
CA ALA A 230 3.57 -22.75 25.07
C ALA A 230 4.64 -22.62 23.95
N GLY A 231 5.88 -22.99 24.26
CA GLY A 231 6.93 -23.20 23.26
C GLY A 231 7.79 -21.99 22.88
N LEU A 232 7.69 -20.85 23.58
CA LEU A 232 8.56 -19.70 23.30
C LEU A 232 10.00 -19.95 23.76
N SER A 233 10.96 -19.53 22.94
CA SER A 233 12.37 -19.50 23.31
C SER A 233 12.64 -18.54 24.46
N SER A 234 13.65 -18.84 25.30
CA SER A 234 14.10 -17.93 26.38
C SER A 234 14.59 -16.55 25.86
N LYS A 235 14.82 -16.42 24.55
CA LYS A 235 15.17 -15.14 23.90
C LYS A 235 13.95 -14.28 23.59
N MET A 236 12.74 -14.78 23.76
CA MET A 236 11.48 -14.11 23.44
C MET A 236 10.71 -13.80 24.72
N THR A 237 10.12 -12.62 24.78
CA THR A 237 9.28 -12.19 25.90
C THR A 237 7.82 -12.17 25.45
N PRO A 238 6.89 -12.87 26.15
CA PRO A 238 5.47 -12.76 25.86
C PRO A 238 4.98 -11.30 26.01
N TRP A 239 4.06 -10.88 25.16
CA TRP A 239 3.47 -9.54 25.20
C TRP A 239 2.91 -9.17 26.56
N LEU A 240 2.13 -10.08 27.17
CA LEU A 240 1.50 -9.86 28.48
C LEU A 240 2.49 -9.81 29.65
N ASP A 241 3.70 -10.34 29.49
CA ASP A 241 4.78 -10.22 30.49
C ASP A 241 5.62 -8.95 30.27
N TRP A 242 5.54 -8.38 29.06
CA TRP A 242 6.28 -7.18 28.67
C TRP A 242 5.52 -5.89 28.95
N VAL A 243 4.19 -5.88 28.76
CA VAL A 243 3.33 -4.74 29.11
C VAL A 243 2.79 -4.91 30.53
N ASP A 244 2.81 -3.83 31.29
CA ASP A 244 2.17 -3.79 32.61
C ASP A 244 0.68 -3.46 32.47
N GLU A 245 -0.17 -4.49 32.47
CA GLU A 245 -1.62 -4.33 32.36
C GLU A 245 -2.25 -3.58 33.54
N SER A 246 -1.60 -3.54 34.71
CA SER A 246 -2.07 -2.78 35.87
C SER A 246 -1.88 -1.27 35.73
N ASN A 247 -1.02 -0.85 34.79
CA ASN A 247 -0.74 0.56 34.54
C ASN A 247 -1.90 1.23 33.82
N MET A 248 -2.47 2.27 34.46
CA MET A 248 -3.62 3.03 33.97
C MET A 248 -3.25 4.43 33.42
N GLN A 249 -1.97 4.72 33.26
CA GLN A 249 -1.54 6.02 32.74
C GLN A 249 -1.79 6.12 31.24
N GLN A 250 -2.26 7.28 30.82
CA GLN A 250 -2.45 7.60 29.41
C GLN A 250 -1.08 7.77 28.69
N PRO A 251 -1.02 7.64 27.36
CA PRO A 251 0.21 7.91 26.62
C PRO A 251 0.60 9.39 26.73
N GLU A 252 1.89 9.64 26.76
CA GLU A 252 2.47 10.97 26.63
C GLU A 252 2.87 11.23 25.18
N PHE A 253 2.73 12.46 24.69
CA PHE A 253 2.96 12.81 23.31
C PHE A 253 4.12 13.81 23.19
N THR A 254 5.25 13.32 22.69
CA THR A 254 6.42 14.16 22.42
C THR A 254 6.15 15.07 21.23
N ARG A 255 6.28 16.39 21.38
CA ARG A 255 6.22 17.35 20.26
C ARG A 255 7.45 17.20 19.37
N LEU A 256 7.21 17.02 18.09
CA LEU A 256 8.23 16.73 17.07
C LEU A 256 8.01 17.64 15.85
N PRO A 257 9.07 17.95 15.09
CA PRO A 257 8.92 18.71 13.86
C PRO A 257 7.88 18.08 12.91
N PHE A 258 7.15 18.90 12.17
CA PHE A 258 6.16 18.45 11.19
C PHE A 258 6.71 17.41 10.21
N ASN A 259 7.96 17.56 9.79
CA ASN A 259 8.66 16.66 8.89
C ASN A 259 9.44 15.54 9.61
N HIS A 260 9.16 15.27 10.89
CA HIS A 260 9.78 14.15 11.61
C HIS A 260 9.44 12.80 10.93
N PRO A 261 10.39 11.85 10.79
CA PRO A 261 10.14 10.52 10.27
C PRO A 261 9.08 9.78 11.10
N ILE A 262 8.09 9.18 10.46
CA ILE A 262 7.05 8.40 11.17
C ILE A 262 7.20 6.91 10.93
N TYR A 263 7.37 6.49 9.70
CA TYR A 263 7.59 5.09 9.36
C TYR A 263 8.43 4.91 8.10
N ILE A 264 8.99 3.73 7.98
CA ILE A 264 9.74 3.29 6.81
C ILE A 264 8.93 2.19 6.12
N LEU A 265 8.53 2.46 4.88
CA LEU A 265 7.88 1.50 4.01
C LEU A 265 8.86 1.00 2.94
N TYR A 266 8.52 -0.13 2.33
CA TYR A 266 9.40 -0.75 1.36
C TYR A 266 8.75 -0.83 0.00
N SER A 267 9.47 -0.39 -1.02
CA SER A 267 9.13 -0.70 -2.40
C SER A 267 10.22 -1.59 -3.01
N SER A 268 9.78 -2.52 -3.84
CA SER A 268 10.71 -3.38 -4.56
C SER A 268 11.50 -2.54 -5.59
N GLY A 269 12.82 -2.56 -5.45
CA GLY A 269 13.71 -1.98 -6.45
C GLY A 269 13.97 -2.98 -7.59
N THR A 270 14.27 -2.47 -8.78
CA THR A 270 14.59 -3.29 -9.95
C THR A 270 15.95 -4.00 -9.88
N THR A 271 16.81 -3.61 -8.94
CA THR A 271 18.23 -4.00 -8.95
C THR A 271 18.83 -4.32 -7.58
N GLY A 272 18.08 -4.76 -6.57
CA GLY A 272 18.72 -5.03 -5.29
C GLY A 272 17.77 -5.22 -4.12
N LYS A 273 18.22 -4.84 -2.91
CA LYS A 273 17.41 -4.84 -1.71
C LYS A 273 16.25 -3.84 -1.86
N PRO A 274 15.10 -4.08 -1.18
CA PRO A 274 13.98 -3.14 -1.20
C PRO A 274 14.42 -1.72 -0.81
N LYS A 275 13.90 -0.71 -1.54
CA LYS A 275 14.09 0.70 -1.17
C LYS A 275 13.37 0.95 0.16
N CYS A 276 14.06 1.59 1.10
CA CYS A 276 13.49 1.98 2.39
C CYS A 276 13.02 3.43 2.29
N ILE A 277 11.73 3.64 2.11
CA ILE A 277 11.11 4.96 1.93
C ILE A 277 10.74 5.52 3.29
N VAL A 278 11.31 6.65 3.67
CA VAL A 278 11.04 7.33 4.94
C VAL A 278 9.94 8.35 4.75
N HIS A 279 8.83 8.16 5.45
CA HIS A 279 7.68 9.06 5.37
C HIS A 279 7.69 10.07 6.53
N ARG A 280 7.22 11.30 6.24
CA ARG A 280 7.15 12.41 7.19
C ARG A 280 5.79 12.50 7.88
N SER A 281 5.78 12.76 9.19
CA SER A 281 4.58 12.73 10.05
C SER A 281 3.44 13.62 9.55
N GLY A 282 3.67 14.91 9.47
CA GLY A 282 2.62 15.88 9.15
C GLY A 282 2.12 15.75 7.72
N GLY A 283 3.04 15.46 6.78
CA GLY A 283 2.68 15.29 5.37
C GLY A 283 1.72 14.10 5.14
N ILE A 284 1.95 13.00 5.86
CA ILE A 284 1.08 11.82 5.80
C ILE A 284 -0.28 12.11 6.44
N LEU A 285 -0.33 12.81 7.57
CA LEU A 285 -1.59 13.21 8.19
C LEU A 285 -2.46 14.01 7.22
N LEU A 286 -1.90 15.05 6.62
CA LEU A 286 -2.61 15.89 5.66
C LEU A 286 -3.11 15.09 4.46
N LYS A 287 -2.26 14.23 3.89
CA LYS A 287 -2.62 13.41 2.74
C LYS A 287 -3.77 12.46 3.05
N HIS A 288 -3.66 11.73 4.16
CA HIS A 288 -4.70 10.80 4.56
C HIS A 288 -6.02 11.51 4.93
N TRP A 289 -5.97 12.66 5.59
CA TRP A 289 -7.18 13.44 5.88
C TRP A 289 -7.86 13.95 4.61
N SER A 290 -7.09 14.48 3.65
CA SER A 290 -7.64 14.87 2.36
C SER A 290 -8.33 13.69 1.66
N GLU A 291 -7.72 12.51 1.66
CA GLU A 291 -8.27 11.32 1.02
C GLU A 291 -9.49 10.75 1.76
N LEU A 292 -9.37 10.53 3.07
CA LEU A 292 -10.40 9.87 3.85
C LEU A 292 -11.62 10.76 4.10
N LEU A 293 -11.40 12.02 4.47
CA LEU A 293 -12.51 12.96 4.75
C LEU A 293 -13.14 13.47 3.46
N LEU A 294 -12.33 13.93 2.49
CA LEU A 294 -12.88 14.63 1.32
C LEU A 294 -13.21 13.68 0.18
N HIS A 295 -12.28 12.78 -0.20
CA HIS A 295 -12.46 11.89 -1.34
C HIS A 295 -13.25 10.62 -1.02
N CYS A 296 -13.14 10.09 0.19
CA CYS A 296 -13.90 8.93 0.64
C CYS A 296 -15.15 9.30 1.44
N ASP A 297 -15.33 10.58 1.76
CA ASP A 297 -16.49 11.11 2.50
C ASP A 297 -16.75 10.37 3.83
N LEU A 298 -15.65 10.00 4.53
CA LEU A 298 -15.72 9.40 5.86
C LEU A 298 -15.96 10.48 6.91
N SER A 299 -16.86 10.21 7.83
CA SER A 299 -17.24 11.12 8.91
C SER A 299 -16.99 10.50 10.29
N PHE A 300 -16.90 11.35 11.30
CA PHE A 300 -16.82 10.92 12.70
C PHE A 300 -17.90 9.91 13.04
N GLY A 301 -17.51 8.76 13.60
CA GLY A 301 -18.41 7.68 14.00
C GLY A 301 -18.72 6.66 12.89
N ASP A 302 -18.29 6.88 11.64
CA ASP A 302 -18.37 5.88 10.59
C ASP A 302 -17.50 4.66 10.94
N ARG A 303 -17.73 3.54 10.25
CA ARG A 303 -16.95 2.31 10.33
C ARG A 303 -16.28 2.05 8.99
N MET A 304 -14.98 1.72 9.04
CA MET A 304 -14.18 1.46 7.86
C MET A 304 -13.65 0.03 7.88
N PHE A 305 -13.95 -0.73 6.85
CA PHE A 305 -13.42 -2.05 6.60
C PHE A 305 -12.60 -2.04 5.32
N TYR A 306 -11.30 -2.26 5.41
CA TYR A 306 -10.42 -2.44 4.26
C TYR A 306 -9.63 -3.74 4.41
N PHE A 307 -9.77 -4.66 3.45
CA PHE A 307 -9.02 -5.92 3.48
C PHE A 307 -7.56 -5.71 3.04
N THR A 308 -6.65 -5.81 3.99
CA THR A 308 -5.21 -5.59 3.79
C THR A 308 -4.36 -6.38 4.80
N THR A 309 -3.04 -6.29 4.67
CA THR A 309 -2.06 -6.86 5.60
C THR A 309 -1.06 -5.81 6.05
N THR A 310 -0.38 -6.02 7.17
CA THR A 310 0.64 -5.11 7.74
C THR A 310 1.89 -4.94 6.87
N GLY A 311 2.10 -5.81 5.90
CA GLY A 311 3.17 -5.71 4.90
C GLY A 311 2.81 -4.87 3.68
N TRP A 312 1.62 -4.30 3.63
CA TRP A 312 1.12 -3.54 2.50
C TRP A 312 0.78 -2.10 2.93
N MET A 313 1.13 -1.09 2.12
CA MET A 313 0.90 0.34 2.42
C MET A 313 -0.56 0.66 2.74
N MET A 314 -1.52 -0.07 2.16
CA MET A 314 -2.94 0.12 2.47
C MET A 314 -3.29 -0.14 3.93
N TRP A 315 -2.46 -0.83 4.70
CA TRP A 315 -2.62 -0.92 6.14
C TRP A 315 -2.40 0.44 6.83
N ASN A 316 -1.36 1.17 6.43
CA ASN A 316 -1.09 2.52 6.96
C ASN A 316 -2.23 3.48 6.63
N TRP A 317 -2.82 3.33 5.45
CA TRP A 317 -3.97 4.10 5.00
C TRP A 317 -5.27 3.73 5.75
N LEU A 318 -5.55 2.43 5.96
CA LEU A 318 -6.69 1.95 6.74
C LEU A 318 -6.68 2.51 8.16
N ILE A 319 -5.56 2.38 8.86
CA ILE A 319 -5.47 2.80 10.25
C ILE A 319 -5.61 4.31 10.43
N ALA A 320 -5.38 5.09 9.37
CA ALA A 320 -5.59 6.54 9.38
C ALA A 320 -7.05 6.94 9.63
N GLY A 321 -8.01 6.04 9.41
CA GLY A 321 -9.41 6.23 9.81
C GLY A 321 -9.57 6.61 11.29
N LEU A 322 -8.70 6.11 12.19
CA LEU A 322 -8.72 6.51 13.60
C LEU A 322 -8.51 8.01 13.79
N SER A 323 -7.66 8.64 12.97
CA SER A 323 -7.42 10.09 13.03
C SER A 323 -8.60 10.93 12.52
N CYS A 324 -9.55 10.29 11.83
CA CYS A 324 -10.83 10.88 11.41
C CYS A 324 -11.96 10.57 12.40
N GLY A 325 -11.67 9.94 13.54
CA GLY A 325 -12.68 9.48 14.51
C GLY A 325 -13.51 8.28 14.05
N VAL A 326 -13.03 7.55 13.04
CA VAL A 326 -13.67 6.39 12.41
C VAL A 326 -13.28 5.11 13.15
N SER A 327 -14.22 4.18 13.31
CA SER A 327 -13.97 2.84 13.85
C SER A 327 -13.44 1.90 12.77
N LEU A 328 -12.48 1.04 13.10
CA LEU A 328 -11.88 0.10 12.16
C LEU A 328 -12.45 -1.30 12.31
N VAL A 329 -12.74 -1.93 11.18
CA VAL A 329 -13.00 -3.36 11.08
C VAL A 329 -11.76 -4.01 10.46
N LEU A 330 -11.14 -4.93 11.19
CA LEU A 330 -9.93 -5.62 10.79
C LEU A 330 -10.23 -7.10 10.55
N TYR A 331 -9.65 -7.66 9.52
CA TYR A 331 -9.66 -9.09 9.26
C TYR A 331 -8.26 -9.58 8.90
N ASP A 332 -7.83 -10.67 9.54
CA ASP A 332 -6.59 -11.39 9.20
C ASP A 332 -6.92 -12.84 8.83
N GLY A 333 -6.56 -13.23 7.61
CA GLY A 333 -6.84 -14.54 7.03
C GLY A 333 -7.14 -14.49 5.54
N SER A 334 -7.51 -15.64 4.98
CA SER A 334 -7.93 -15.76 3.58
C SER A 334 -9.30 -15.11 3.36
N PRO A 335 -9.47 -14.26 2.34
CA PRO A 335 -10.77 -13.66 2.02
C PRO A 335 -11.80 -14.66 1.49
N PHE A 336 -11.35 -15.91 1.20
CA PHE A 336 -12.17 -16.98 0.64
C PHE A 336 -12.38 -18.16 1.60
N HIS A 337 -11.95 -18.04 2.86
CA HIS A 337 -12.11 -19.08 3.87
C HIS A 337 -13.00 -18.59 5.03
N PRO A 338 -13.95 -19.43 5.53
CA PRO A 338 -14.30 -20.78 5.08
C PRO A 338 -15.16 -20.79 3.79
N THR A 339 -15.65 -19.64 3.36
CA THR A 339 -16.45 -19.49 2.14
C THR A 339 -16.02 -18.26 1.35
N PRO A 340 -16.27 -18.18 0.04
CA PRO A 340 -15.99 -16.98 -0.75
C PRO A 340 -16.77 -15.73 -0.32
N ASN A 341 -17.80 -15.86 0.52
CA ASN A 341 -18.57 -14.73 1.08
C ASN A 341 -17.93 -14.10 2.31
N ARG A 342 -16.80 -14.61 2.81
CA ARG A 342 -16.24 -14.24 4.11
C ARG A 342 -16.17 -12.73 4.36
N LEU A 343 -15.70 -11.93 3.41
CA LEU A 343 -15.62 -10.49 3.60
C LEU A 343 -17.01 -9.83 3.59
N PHE A 344 -17.94 -10.36 2.82
CA PHE A 344 -19.33 -9.89 2.81
C PHE A 344 -20.07 -10.23 4.10
N ASP A 345 -19.81 -11.42 4.68
CA ASP A 345 -20.35 -11.82 5.99
C ASP A 345 -19.89 -10.84 7.08
N ILE A 346 -18.59 -10.48 7.08
CA ILE A 346 -18.04 -9.48 8.02
C ILE A 346 -18.66 -8.11 7.77
N ALA A 347 -18.80 -7.68 6.51
CA ALA A 347 -19.42 -6.41 6.17
C ALA A 347 -20.88 -6.35 6.59
N GLN A 348 -21.66 -7.42 6.40
CA GLN A 348 -23.04 -7.50 6.90
C GLN A 348 -23.10 -7.41 8.43
N GLU A 349 -22.22 -8.12 9.13
CA GLU A 349 -22.20 -8.12 10.60
C GLU A 349 -21.83 -6.75 11.19
N THR A 350 -20.91 -6.04 10.54
CA THR A 350 -20.34 -4.79 11.07
C THR A 350 -20.93 -3.53 10.45
N GLN A 351 -21.68 -3.63 9.35
CA GLN A 351 -22.30 -2.53 8.62
C GLN A 351 -21.34 -1.32 8.41
N PRO A 352 -20.19 -1.51 7.74
CA PRO A 352 -19.25 -0.42 7.53
C PRO A 352 -19.78 0.56 6.47
N GLN A 353 -19.55 1.86 6.68
CA GLN A 353 -19.85 2.89 5.69
C GLN A 353 -18.87 2.82 4.51
N PHE A 354 -17.67 2.32 4.75
CA PHE A 354 -16.62 2.13 3.75
C PHE A 354 -16.17 0.68 3.69
N PHE A 355 -16.29 0.06 2.51
CA PHE A 355 -15.83 -1.30 2.23
C PHE A 355 -14.74 -1.28 1.15
N GLY A 356 -13.50 -1.62 1.51
CA GLY A 356 -12.36 -1.58 0.63
C GLY A 356 -11.73 -2.95 0.39
N VAL A 357 -11.44 -3.23 -0.89
CA VAL A 357 -10.81 -4.48 -1.34
C VAL A 357 -9.87 -4.21 -2.52
N SER A 358 -9.11 -5.22 -2.95
CA SER A 358 -8.35 -5.11 -4.20
C SER A 358 -9.24 -5.34 -5.42
N ALA A 359 -8.85 -4.79 -6.58
CA ALA A 359 -9.48 -5.09 -7.86
C ALA A 359 -9.47 -6.61 -8.14
N LYS A 360 -8.40 -7.30 -7.72
CA LYS A 360 -8.28 -8.76 -7.86
C LYS A 360 -9.31 -9.53 -7.05
N TYR A 361 -9.68 -9.04 -5.87
CA TYR A 361 -10.76 -9.64 -5.09
C TYR A 361 -12.11 -9.50 -5.81
N ILE A 362 -12.41 -8.31 -6.36
CA ILE A 362 -13.64 -8.08 -7.14
C ILE A 362 -13.69 -9.03 -8.35
N GLU A 363 -12.57 -9.18 -9.07
CA GLU A 363 -12.47 -10.12 -10.19
C GLU A 363 -12.72 -11.58 -9.76
N ALA A 364 -12.15 -11.97 -8.62
CA ALA A 364 -12.28 -13.35 -8.12
C ALA A 364 -13.73 -13.66 -7.71
N VAL A 365 -14.40 -12.78 -6.97
CA VAL A 365 -15.81 -12.99 -6.57
C VAL A 365 -16.77 -12.91 -7.75
N MET A 366 -16.43 -12.11 -8.77
CA MET A 366 -17.16 -12.08 -10.05
C MET A 366 -17.05 -13.42 -10.78
N LYS A 367 -15.84 -14.00 -10.85
CA LYS A 367 -15.62 -15.33 -11.46
C LYS A 367 -16.32 -16.47 -10.74
N GLU A 368 -16.42 -16.38 -9.41
CA GLU A 368 -17.19 -17.30 -8.57
C GLU A 368 -18.71 -17.13 -8.72
N GLY A 369 -19.17 -16.12 -9.46
CA GLY A 369 -20.58 -15.83 -9.70
C GLY A 369 -21.34 -15.38 -8.45
N LEU A 370 -20.65 -14.80 -7.47
CA LEU A 370 -21.29 -14.32 -6.24
C LEU A 370 -22.21 -13.13 -6.52
N ARG A 371 -23.32 -13.08 -5.80
CA ARG A 371 -24.30 -11.99 -5.85
C ARG A 371 -24.64 -11.51 -4.44
N PRO A 372 -23.72 -10.80 -3.76
CA PRO A 372 -23.95 -10.34 -2.38
C PRO A 372 -25.20 -9.50 -2.24
N LEU A 373 -25.59 -8.72 -3.27
CA LEU A 373 -26.83 -7.94 -3.29
C LEU A 373 -28.09 -8.78 -3.00
N ASP A 374 -28.10 -10.06 -3.38
CA ASP A 374 -29.25 -10.96 -3.19
C ASP A 374 -29.23 -11.67 -1.83
N THR A 375 -28.09 -11.69 -1.14
CA THR A 375 -27.86 -12.53 0.05
C THR A 375 -27.44 -11.76 1.31
N HIS A 376 -26.99 -10.52 1.17
CA HIS A 376 -26.48 -9.69 2.27
C HIS A 376 -27.17 -8.35 2.31
N ASP A 377 -27.25 -7.77 3.50
CA ASP A 377 -27.70 -6.41 3.72
C ASP A 377 -26.48 -5.49 3.97
N PHE A 378 -26.35 -4.46 3.14
CA PHE A 378 -25.31 -3.43 3.23
C PHE A 378 -25.93 -2.04 3.35
N THR A 379 -26.98 -1.89 4.17
CA THR A 379 -27.76 -0.65 4.27
C THR A 379 -26.88 0.56 4.53
N ASP A 380 -25.93 0.46 5.48
CA ASP A 380 -25.05 1.56 5.89
C ASP A 380 -23.89 1.85 4.93
N MET A 381 -23.60 0.94 3.99
CA MET A 381 -22.44 1.08 3.10
C MET A 381 -22.65 2.24 2.11
N LYS A 382 -21.79 3.24 2.19
CA LYS A 382 -21.80 4.45 1.32
C LYS A 382 -20.75 4.36 0.21
N VAL A 383 -19.63 3.68 0.49
CA VAL A 383 -18.46 3.61 -0.39
C VAL A 383 -17.99 2.18 -0.56
N VAL A 384 -17.76 1.78 -1.80
CA VAL A 384 -16.94 0.61 -2.16
C VAL A 384 -15.64 1.11 -2.77
N ALA A 385 -14.51 0.63 -2.27
CA ALA A 385 -13.21 1.08 -2.73
C ALA A 385 -12.39 -0.07 -3.34
N SER A 386 -11.66 0.24 -4.41
CA SER A 386 -10.79 -0.70 -5.10
C SER A 386 -9.43 -0.10 -5.41
N CYS A 387 -8.35 -0.82 -5.08
CA CYS A 387 -7.01 -0.44 -5.48
C CYS A 387 -6.08 -1.64 -5.68
N GLY A 388 -4.78 -1.34 -5.89
CA GLY A 388 -3.72 -2.33 -6.05
C GLY A 388 -3.44 -2.71 -7.49
N SER A 389 -4.44 -2.71 -8.34
CA SER A 389 -4.37 -2.75 -9.82
C SER A 389 -5.55 -1.98 -10.39
N PRO A 390 -5.50 -1.58 -11.68
CA PRO A 390 -6.66 -0.99 -12.33
C PRO A 390 -7.87 -1.93 -12.26
N LEU A 391 -9.03 -1.40 -11.84
CA LEU A 391 -10.27 -2.15 -11.90
C LEU A 391 -10.77 -2.15 -13.35
N ALA A 392 -11.00 -3.34 -13.90
CA ALA A 392 -11.52 -3.48 -15.27
C ALA A 392 -12.97 -2.97 -15.37
N PRO A 393 -13.43 -2.50 -16.55
CA PRO A 393 -14.80 -2.03 -16.75
C PRO A 393 -15.88 -3.00 -16.24
N GLU A 394 -15.69 -4.31 -16.48
CA GLU A 394 -16.59 -5.37 -16.03
C GLU A 394 -16.67 -5.46 -14.50
N GLY A 395 -15.57 -5.14 -13.82
CA GLY A 395 -15.52 -5.06 -12.34
C GLY A 395 -16.34 -3.91 -11.79
N PHE A 396 -16.33 -2.75 -12.47
CA PHE A 396 -17.21 -1.62 -12.13
C PHE A 396 -18.69 -2.00 -12.27
N GLU A 397 -19.06 -2.60 -13.40
CA GLU A 397 -20.44 -3.03 -13.66
C GLU A 397 -20.89 -4.08 -12.66
N TYR A 398 -20.01 -5.05 -12.35
CA TYR A 398 -20.29 -6.09 -11.36
C TYR A 398 -20.62 -5.51 -9.97
N VAL A 399 -19.90 -4.48 -9.50
CA VAL A 399 -20.18 -3.86 -8.21
C VAL A 399 -21.61 -3.32 -8.15
N TYR A 400 -22.06 -2.60 -9.18
CA TYR A 400 -23.41 -2.02 -9.22
C TYR A 400 -24.52 -3.05 -9.45
N GLU A 401 -24.24 -4.11 -10.18
CA GLU A 401 -25.22 -5.14 -10.50
C GLU A 401 -25.33 -6.22 -9.42
N ASN A 402 -24.24 -6.49 -8.68
CA ASN A 402 -24.19 -7.67 -7.81
C ASN A 402 -23.79 -7.38 -6.35
N ILE A 403 -23.21 -6.22 -6.03
CA ILE A 403 -22.84 -5.86 -4.65
C ILE A 403 -23.80 -4.79 -4.09
N LYS A 404 -23.83 -3.59 -4.67
CA LYS A 404 -24.73 -2.52 -4.22
C LYS A 404 -25.02 -1.51 -5.33
N LYS A 405 -26.31 -1.23 -5.60
CA LYS A 405 -26.75 -0.36 -6.70
C LYS A 405 -26.47 1.12 -6.46
N ASP A 406 -26.75 1.60 -5.26
CA ASP A 406 -26.52 3.01 -4.87
C ASP A 406 -25.34 3.09 -3.92
N VAL A 407 -24.16 3.24 -4.47
CA VAL A 407 -22.90 3.33 -3.74
C VAL A 407 -21.90 4.16 -4.54
N HIS A 408 -21.09 4.95 -3.85
CA HIS A 408 -19.92 5.57 -4.47
C HIS A 408 -18.83 4.51 -4.66
N LEU A 409 -18.63 4.03 -5.89
CA LEU A 409 -17.50 3.17 -6.22
C LEU A 409 -16.27 4.02 -6.51
N THR A 410 -15.29 3.96 -5.63
CA THR A 410 -14.01 4.65 -5.81
C THR A 410 -12.91 3.65 -6.20
N SER A 411 -12.34 3.83 -7.39
CA SER A 411 -11.05 3.23 -7.74
C SER A 411 -9.97 4.28 -7.55
N PHE A 412 -8.79 3.88 -7.06
CA PHE A 412 -7.70 4.84 -6.87
C PHE A 412 -6.35 4.23 -7.22
N SER A 413 -5.45 5.10 -7.70
CA SER A 413 -4.07 4.77 -8.00
C SER A 413 -3.12 5.71 -7.30
N GLY A 414 -2.09 5.12 -6.73
CA GLY A 414 -1.04 5.80 -6.00
C GLY A 414 0.07 4.80 -5.66
N GLY A 415 0.81 5.03 -4.58
CA GLY A 415 1.90 4.12 -4.27
C GLY A 415 2.42 4.21 -2.85
N THR A 416 3.21 3.20 -2.52
CA THR A 416 4.01 3.19 -1.29
C THR A 416 4.89 4.44 -1.21
N ASP A 417 5.29 4.95 -2.36
CA ASP A 417 6.19 6.09 -2.52
C ASP A 417 5.64 7.37 -1.86
N ILE A 418 4.33 7.59 -1.94
CA ILE A 418 3.67 8.75 -1.32
C ILE A 418 2.72 8.37 -0.18
N CYS A 419 2.61 7.08 0.10
CA CYS A 419 1.67 6.50 1.06
C CYS A 419 0.24 7.07 0.90
N GLY A 420 -0.24 7.12 -0.35
CA GLY A 420 -1.53 7.71 -0.72
C GLY A 420 -1.79 7.61 -2.21
N CYS A 421 -2.77 8.38 -2.68
CA CYS A 421 -3.29 8.33 -4.03
C CYS A 421 -2.92 9.58 -4.83
N PHE A 422 -2.55 9.40 -6.10
CA PHE A 422 -2.42 10.48 -7.08
C PHE A 422 -3.78 10.81 -7.73
N VAL A 423 -4.49 9.77 -8.10
CA VAL A 423 -5.84 9.84 -8.66
C VAL A 423 -6.77 8.96 -7.84
N THR A 424 -7.99 9.43 -7.59
CA THR A 424 -8.88 8.85 -6.59
C THR A 424 -10.36 9.07 -6.93
N GLY A 425 -11.22 8.53 -6.10
CA GLY A 425 -12.66 8.76 -6.17
C GLY A 425 -13.05 10.20 -5.85
N ASN A 426 -14.27 10.54 -6.21
CA ASN A 426 -14.84 11.85 -5.98
C ASN A 426 -16.33 11.71 -5.66
N PRO A 427 -16.75 11.98 -4.41
CA PRO A 427 -18.12 11.75 -3.98
C PRO A 427 -19.15 12.71 -4.62
N VAL A 428 -18.69 13.77 -5.27
CA VAL A 428 -19.54 14.79 -5.90
C VAL A 428 -19.61 14.68 -7.43
N GLN A 429 -18.91 13.70 -8.02
CA GLN A 429 -18.92 13.46 -9.48
C GLN A 429 -19.46 12.08 -9.84
N SER A 430 -19.85 11.93 -11.11
CA SER A 430 -20.32 10.65 -11.65
C SER A 430 -19.19 9.61 -11.73
N VAL A 431 -19.55 8.34 -11.56
CA VAL A 431 -18.66 7.20 -11.80
C VAL A 431 -18.86 6.68 -13.20
N TYR A 432 -17.77 6.55 -13.94
CA TYR A 432 -17.73 5.98 -15.29
C TYR A 432 -16.98 4.65 -15.27
N SER A 433 -17.46 3.69 -16.07
CA SER A 433 -16.89 2.35 -16.17
C SER A 433 -15.42 2.40 -16.63
N GLY A 434 -14.51 1.82 -15.82
CA GLY A 434 -13.08 1.74 -16.13
C GLY A 434 -12.28 3.02 -15.87
N GLU A 435 -12.87 4.07 -15.32
CA GLU A 435 -12.19 5.34 -15.06
C GLU A 435 -12.04 5.62 -13.57
N ILE A 436 -10.89 6.17 -13.17
CA ILE A 436 -10.70 6.82 -11.87
C ILE A 436 -11.19 8.27 -12.01
N GLN A 437 -12.03 8.72 -11.09
CA GLN A 437 -12.84 9.92 -11.27
C GLN A 437 -12.04 11.22 -11.38
N SER A 438 -10.98 11.42 -10.58
CA SER A 438 -10.29 12.71 -10.54
C SER A 438 -8.87 12.65 -10.00
N SER A 439 -8.09 13.72 -10.22
CA SER A 439 -6.88 14.00 -9.45
C SER A 439 -7.22 14.11 -7.97
N SER A 440 -6.28 13.75 -7.09
CA SER A 440 -6.40 14.06 -5.67
C SER A 440 -6.24 15.56 -5.44
N LEU A 441 -7.02 16.14 -4.52
CA LEU A 441 -6.90 17.56 -4.17
C LEU A 441 -5.47 17.91 -3.73
N GLY A 442 -4.99 19.07 -4.12
CA GLY A 442 -3.64 19.57 -3.84
C GLY A 442 -2.54 18.99 -4.73
N LEU A 443 -2.87 18.11 -5.67
CA LEU A 443 -1.92 17.49 -6.60
C LEU A 443 -2.25 17.86 -8.05
N ASP A 444 -1.30 18.48 -8.75
CA ASP A 444 -1.39 18.80 -10.19
C ASP A 444 -0.96 17.58 -11.01
N MET A 445 -1.91 16.66 -11.18
CA MET A 445 -1.68 15.45 -11.94
C MET A 445 -1.74 15.72 -13.44
N GLN A 446 -0.68 15.32 -14.14
CA GLN A 446 -0.52 15.49 -15.58
C GLN A 446 -0.16 14.16 -16.24
N VAL A 447 -0.39 14.09 -17.54
CA VAL A 447 0.12 13.01 -18.39
C VAL A 447 1.11 13.61 -19.37
N PHE A 448 2.37 13.16 -19.32
CA PHE A 448 3.44 13.71 -20.17
C PHE A 448 3.81 12.76 -21.29
N ASN A 449 4.07 13.33 -22.45
CA ASN A 449 4.81 12.68 -23.53
C ASN A 449 6.28 12.47 -23.14
N ASP A 450 7.03 11.69 -23.92
CA ASP A 450 8.45 11.42 -23.64
C ASP A 450 9.33 12.70 -23.67
N ASP A 451 8.90 13.73 -24.39
CA ASP A 451 9.58 15.03 -24.47
C ASP A 451 9.23 16.00 -23.34
N GLY A 452 8.38 15.58 -22.38
CA GLY A 452 7.96 16.39 -21.24
C GLY A 452 6.81 17.36 -21.54
N THR A 453 6.21 17.31 -22.73
CA THR A 453 4.99 18.06 -23.04
C THR A 453 3.75 17.35 -22.53
N SER A 454 2.70 18.12 -22.15
CA SER A 454 1.43 17.55 -21.72
C SER A 454 0.76 16.78 -22.88
N ALA A 455 0.33 15.55 -22.59
CA ALA A 455 -0.45 14.75 -23.53
C ALA A 455 -1.93 15.20 -23.51
N GLY A 456 -2.54 15.23 -24.68
CA GLY A 456 -3.98 15.52 -24.81
C GLY A 456 -4.84 14.37 -24.29
N ALA A 457 -6.12 14.65 -24.03
CA ALA A 457 -7.09 13.62 -23.67
C ALA A 457 -7.12 12.49 -24.72
N GLY A 458 -7.23 11.23 -24.26
CA GLY A 458 -7.15 10.05 -25.11
C GLY A 458 -5.74 9.68 -25.57
N THR A 459 -4.71 10.40 -25.08
CA THR A 459 -3.31 10.11 -25.40
C THR A 459 -2.63 9.53 -24.18
N ARG A 460 -2.07 8.32 -24.32
CA ARG A 460 -1.32 7.64 -23.27
C ARG A 460 0.07 8.26 -23.11
N GLY A 461 0.47 8.53 -21.88
CA GLY A 461 1.79 9.04 -21.51
C GLY A 461 2.18 8.66 -20.09
N GLU A 462 3.24 9.29 -19.57
CA GLU A 462 3.73 9.08 -18.22
C GLU A 462 2.91 9.86 -17.20
N LEU A 463 2.49 9.19 -16.12
CA LEU A 463 1.83 9.84 -14.99
C LEU A 463 2.85 10.66 -14.19
N VAL A 464 2.60 11.96 -14.07
CA VAL A 464 3.44 12.88 -13.33
C VAL A 464 2.62 13.76 -12.40
N CYS A 465 3.25 14.26 -11.31
CA CYS A 465 2.71 15.33 -10.48
C CYS A 465 3.59 16.58 -10.68
N ALA A 466 3.01 17.66 -11.19
CA ALA A 466 3.76 18.83 -11.61
C ALA A 466 4.06 19.81 -10.47
N ASN A 467 3.36 19.69 -9.34
CA ASN A 467 3.61 20.49 -8.14
C ASN A 467 4.13 19.63 -6.96
N PRO A 468 4.85 20.21 -6.00
CA PRO A 468 5.20 19.52 -4.76
C PRO A 468 3.96 19.32 -3.87
N PHE A 469 4.02 18.28 -3.03
CA PHE A 469 2.95 17.92 -2.11
C PHE A 469 3.50 17.40 -0.77
N PRO A 470 2.76 17.52 0.33
CA PRO A 470 3.30 17.30 1.67
C PRO A 470 3.70 15.85 1.97
N SER A 471 3.11 14.85 1.29
CA SER A 471 3.42 13.43 1.48
C SER A 471 4.57 12.90 0.61
N MET A 472 5.29 13.77 -0.12
CA MET A 472 6.56 13.35 -0.73
C MET A 472 7.45 12.74 0.37
N PRO A 473 8.17 11.63 0.09
CA PRO A 473 9.08 11.03 1.07
C PRO A 473 10.05 12.06 1.64
N LEU A 474 10.42 11.86 2.90
CA LEU A 474 11.47 12.67 3.49
C LEU A 474 12.82 12.39 2.81
N GLN A 475 13.11 11.10 2.61
CA GLN A 475 14.33 10.58 1.98
C GLN A 475 14.22 9.07 1.77
N PHE A 476 15.17 8.46 1.09
CA PHE A 476 15.42 7.03 1.25
C PHE A 476 16.39 6.80 2.42
N TRP A 477 16.19 5.73 3.16
CA TRP A 477 17.02 5.43 4.32
C TRP A 477 18.48 5.21 3.92
N LYS A 478 19.40 5.97 4.54
CA LYS A 478 20.85 5.95 4.23
C LYS A 478 21.17 6.36 2.78
N ASP A 479 20.30 7.06 2.08
CA ASP A 479 20.58 7.62 0.76
C ASP A 479 21.48 8.86 0.91
N LYS A 480 22.69 8.76 0.38
CA LYS A 480 23.65 9.85 0.49
C LYS A 480 23.31 10.94 -0.52
N ASP A 481 23.16 12.17 -0.04
CA ASP A 481 22.88 13.36 -0.83
C ASP A 481 21.58 13.24 -1.68
N ASP A 482 20.63 12.40 -1.25
CA ASP A 482 19.35 12.11 -1.92
C ASP A 482 19.48 11.63 -3.36
N GLN A 483 20.60 10.96 -3.71
CA GLN A 483 20.88 10.57 -5.09
C GLN A 483 19.86 9.55 -5.62
N LEU A 484 19.56 8.51 -4.83
CA LEU A 484 18.58 7.47 -5.22
C LEU A 484 17.17 8.05 -5.27
N TYR A 485 16.83 8.94 -4.33
CA TYR A 485 15.54 9.61 -4.28
C TYR A 485 15.32 10.49 -5.53
N ARG A 486 16.32 11.33 -5.87
CA ARG A 486 16.25 12.20 -7.06
C ARG A 486 16.21 11.38 -8.35
N SER A 487 17.03 10.34 -8.46
CA SER A 487 17.03 9.45 -9.62
C SER A 487 15.69 8.71 -9.79
N ALA A 488 15.05 8.32 -8.70
CA ALA A 488 13.78 7.58 -8.75
C ALA A 488 12.60 8.41 -9.28
N TYR A 489 12.57 9.72 -8.97
CA TYR A 489 11.35 10.51 -9.18
C TYR A 489 11.55 11.80 -10.01
N PHE A 490 12.77 12.34 -10.12
CA PHE A 490 13.03 13.68 -10.71
C PHE A 490 14.08 13.70 -11.81
N GLU A 491 14.67 12.55 -12.16
CA GLU A 491 15.70 12.50 -13.20
C GLU A 491 15.11 12.63 -14.61
N ARG A 492 13.98 11.99 -14.86
CA ARG A 492 13.33 11.98 -16.18
C ARG A 492 12.76 13.35 -16.55
N PHE A 493 12.06 13.98 -15.61
CA PHE A 493 11.45 15.30 -15.76
C PHE A 493 11.91 16.19 -14.62
N PRO A 494 12.86 17.12 -14.83
CA PRO A 494 13.41 17.95 -13.77
C PRO A 494 12.35 18.71 -12.97
N ASN A 495 12.38 18.59 -11.63
CA ASN A 495 11.43 19.17 -10.67
C ASN A 495 9.98 18.67 -10.75
N VAL A 496 9.68 17.72 -11.61
CA VAL A 496 8.36 17.09 -11.74
C VAL A 496 8.43 15.66 -11.23
N TRP A 497 7.51 15.27 -10.36
CA TRP A 497 7.45 13.91 -9.86
C TRP A 497 7.01 12.95 -10.97
N HIS A 498 7.90 12.05 -11.37
CA HIS A 498 7.62 10.96 -12.29
C HIS A 498 7.30 9.69 -11.50
N HIS A 499 6.08 9.15 -11.68
CA HIS A 499 5.65 7.99 -10.88
C HIS A 499 6.03 6.64 -11.50
N GLY A 500 6.17 6.59 -12.82
CA GLY A 500 6.47 5.35 -13.54
C GLY A 500 5.22 4.48 -13.79
N ASP A 501 4.08 5.12 -13.95
CA ASP A 501 2.84 4.54 -14.47
C ASP A 501 2.48 5.18 -15.81
N PHE A 502 1.90 4.39 -16.72
CA PHE A 502 1.23 4.92 -17.90
C PHE A 502 -0.22 5.28 -17.59
N ALA A 503 -0.61 6.48 -18.01
CA ALA A 503 -1.95 7.01 -17.81
C ALA A 503 -2.46 7.72 -19.07
N GLU A 504 -3.79 7.93 -19.12
CA GLU A 504 -4.42 8.83 -20.10
C GLU A 504 -5.62 9.54 -19.47
N TRP A 505 -5.81 10.80 -19.79
CA TRP A 505 -7.02 11.54 -19.44
C TRP A 505 -8.15 11.15 -20.40
N THR A 506 -9.35 10.95 -19.87
CA THR A 506 -10.54 10.68 -20.68
C THR A 506 -11.28 11.98 -21.03
N GLU A 507 -12.22 11.89 -21.98
CA GLU A 507 -13.10 13.02 -22.32
C GLU A 507 -14.06 13.40 -21.18
N SER A 508 -14.34 12.48 -20.26
CA SER A 508 -15.16 12.71 -19.05
C SER A 508 -14.41 13.41 -17.92
N GLY A 509 -13.10 13.65 -18.08
CA GLY A 509 -12.23 14.24 -17.06
C GLY A 509 -11.69 13.24 -16.05
N GLY A 510 -12.00 11.95 -16.19
CA GLY A 510 -11.41 10.86 -15.42
C GLY A 510 -10.06 10.42 -16.00
N MET A 511 -9.42 9.47 -15.32
CA MET A 511 -8.12 8.93 -15.73
C MET A 511 -8.17 7.40 -15.84
N ILE A 512 -7.53 6.86 -16.88
CA ILE A 512 -7.27 5.43 -17.05
C ILE A 512 -5.79 5.18 -16.76
N ILE A 513 -5.51 4.27 -15.85
CA ILE A 513 -4.14 3.79 -15.55
C ILE A 513 -3.92 2.50 -16.32
N SER A 514 -2.90 2.47 -17.20
CA SER A 514 -2.60 1.34 -18.07
C SER A 514 -1.55 0.38 -17.49
N GLY A 515 -1.02 0.67 -16.29
CA GLY A 515 0.00 -0.13 -15.59
C GLY A 515 1.35 0.56 -15.50
N ARG A 516 2.38 -0.18 -15.05
CA ARG A 516 3.74 0.36 -14.83
C ARG A 516 4.43 0.69 -16.15
N SER A 517 5.12 1.82 -16.18
CA SER A 517 6.04 2.17 -17.26
C SER A 517 7.46 1.69 -17.00
N ASP A 518 7.80 1.36 -15.75
CA ASP A 518 9.07 0.71 -15.39
C ASP A 518 8.97 -0.84 -15.42
N ALA A 519 10.07 -1.53 -15.19
CA ALA A 519 10.15 -2.99 -15.24
C ALA A 519 9.62 -3.70 -13.97
N THR A 520 8.95 -3.00 -13.07
CA THR A 520 8.43 -3.59 -11.83
C THR A 520 7.19 -4.45 -12.14
N LEU A 521 7.11 -5.64 -11.55
CA LEU A 521 5.97 -6.54 -11.68
C LEU A 521 4.83 -6.08 -10.78
N ASN A 522 3.58 -6.28 -11.22
CA ASN A 522 2.41 -5.90 -10.43
C ASN A 522 1.31 -6.98 -10.45
N PRO A 523 1.63 -8.26 -10.09
CA PRO A 523 0.62 -9.31 -10.08
C PRO A 523 -0.38 -9.10 -8.94
N GLY A 524 -1.68 -9.09 -9.28
CA GLY A 524 -2.73 -8.89 -8.29
C GLY A 524 -2.62 -7.57 -7.52
N GLY A 525 -2.05 -6.54 -8.13
CA GLY A 525 -1.91 -5.22 -7.52
C GLY A 525 -0.78 -5.08 -6.49
N ILE A 526 0.09 -6.09 -6.37
CA ILE A 526 1.22 -6.05 -5.45
C ILE A 526 2.50 -5.81 -6.22
N ARG A 527 3.17 -4.74 -5.86
CA ARG A 527 4.45 -4.36 -6.45
C ARG A 527 5.54 -5.34 -6.04
N ILE A 528 6.03 -6.13 -7.01
CA ILE A 528 7.07 -7.14 -6.82
C ILE A 528 8.30 -6.74 -7.62
N GLY A 529 9.46 -6.69 -6.97
CA GLY A 529 10.75 -6.52 -7.63
C GLY A 529 11.21 -7.80 -8.28
N THR A 530 11.63 -7.71 -9.54
CA THR A 530 12.25 -8.84 -10.23
C THR A 530 13.48 -9.34 -9.47
N ALA A 531 14.25 -8.45 -8.86
CA ALA A 531 15.42 -8.78 -8.05
C ALA A 531 15.14 -9.69 -6.84
N GLU A 532 13.95 -9.60 -6.25
CA GLU A 532 13.56 -10.46 -5.14
C GLU A 532 13.39 -11.92 -5.61
N ILE A 533 12.92 -12.10 -6.83
CA ILE A 533 12.78 -13.41 -7.46
C ILE A 533 14.15 -13.94 -7.89
N TYR A 534 14.98 -13.12 -8.55
CA TYR A 534 16.31 -13.52 -9.00
C TYR A 534 17.15 -14.08 -7.87
N ARG A 535 17.21 -13.42 -6.73
CA ARG A 535 17.97 -13.88 -5.56
C ARG A 535 17.56 -15.28 -5.09
N GLN A 536 16.30 -15.65 -5.26
CA GLN A 536 15.82 -16.97 -4.87
C GLN A 536 16.08 -18.02 -5.95
N VAL A 537 16.12 -17.60 -7.20
CA VAL A 537 16.40 -18.49 -8.34
C VAL A 537 17.89 -18.76 -8.48
N ASP A 538 18.74 -17.76 -8.22
CA ASP A 538 20.21 -17.84 -8.33
C ASP A 538 20.84 -18.83 -7.35
N VAL A 539 20.15 -19.21 -6.27
CA VAL A 539 20.62 -20.26 -5.33
C VAL A 539 20.22 -21.68 -5.75
N VAL A 540 19.51 -21.82 -6.86
CA VAL A 540 19.17 -23.14 -7.41
C VAL A 540 20.26 -23.59 -8.36
N ASP A 541 21.04 -24.59 -7.95
CA ASP A 541 22.27 -25.02 -8.65
C ASP A 541 22.08 -25.38 -10.13
N GLU A 542 20.90 -25.84 -10.51
CA GLU A 542 20.57 -26.21 -11.89
C GLU A 542 20.35 -25.00 -12.81
N VAL A 543 20.09 -23.81 -12.23
CA VAL A 543 19.80 -22.59 -12.99
C VAL A 543 21.08 -21.79 -13.20
N LEU A 544 21.45 -21.55 -14.45
CA LEU A 544 22.58 -20.70 -14.82
C LEU A 544 22.22 -19.23 -14.87
N GLU A 545 21.05 -18.92 -15.43
CA GLU A 545 20.55 -17.56 -15.62
C GLU A 545 19.02 -17.56 -15.59
N SER A 546 18.45 -16.42 -15.21
CA SER A 546 17.00 -16.24 -15.22
C SER A 546 16.60 -14.84 -15.69
N VAL A 547 15.39 -14.72 -16.24
CA VAL A 547 14.74 -13.44 -16.50
C VAL A 547 13.26 -13.53 -16.14
N VAL A 548 12.78 -12.52 -15.44
CA VAL A 548 11.40 -12.42 -14.98
C VAL A 548 10.70 -11.30 -15.71
N ILE A 549 9.48 -11.54 -16.15
CA ILE A 549 8.62 -10.53 -16.75
C ILE A 549 7.20 -10.59 -16.20
N GLY A 550 6.50 -9.48 -16.28
CA GLY A 550 5.04 -9.44 -16.18
C GLY A 550 4.40 -9.68 -17.54
N GLN A 551 3.58 -10.70 -17.66
CA GLN A 551 2.74 -10.92 -18.84
C GLN A 551 1.31 -10.50 -18.56
N ASN A 552 0.75 -9.62 -19.39
CA ASN A 552 -0.63 -9.16 -19.27
C ASN A 552 -1.60 -10.29 -19.64
N VAL A 553 -2.55 -10.57 -18.77
CA VAL A 553 -3.63 -11.55 -18.98
C VAL A 553 -4.95 -10.90 -18.61
N GLY A 554 -5.70 -10.42 -19.61
CA GLY A 554 -6.86 -9.58 -19.36
C GLY A 554 -6.46 -8.28 -18.64
N ALA A 555 -7.09 -7.99 -17.52
CA ALA A 555 -6.81 -6.82 -16.68
C ALA A 555 -5.70 -7.02 -15.65
N ASP A 556 -5.09 -8.22 -15.58
CA ASP A 556 -4.07 -8.56 -14.59
C ASP A 556 -2.70 -8.84 -15.23
N THR A 557 -1.68 -8.87 -14.40
CA THR A 557 -0.31 -9.26 -14.78
C THR A 557 0.05 -10.56 -14.09
N ARG A 558 0.42 -11.60 -14.85
CA ARG A 558 1.02 -12.80 -14.26
C ARG A 558 2.54 -12.74 -14.32
N VAL A 559 3.18 -13.27 -13.29
CA VAL A 559 4.64 -13.39 -13.25
C VAL A 559 5.06 -14.59 -14.08
N VAL A 560 5.95 -14.36 -15.05
CA VAL A 560 6.56 -15.39 -15.88
C VAL A 560 8.07 -15.37 -15.63
N LEU A 561 8.61 -16.51 -15.23
CA LEU A 561 10.03 -16.73 -15.03
C LEU A 561 10.56 -17.58 -16.19
N PHE A 562 11.55 -17.07 -16.91
CA PHE A 562 12.34 -17.87 -17.84
C PHE A 562 13.66 -18.24 -17.18
N VAL A 563 14.06 -19.50 -17.34
CA VAL A 563 15.32 -20.02 -16.81
C VAL A 563 16.17 -20.64 -17.93
N ARG A 564 17.46 -20.37 -17.88
CA ARG A 564 18.48 -21.11 -18.59
C ARG A 564 19.13 -22.09 -17.64
N LEU A 565 19.04 -23.39 -17.94
CA LEU A 565 19.59 -24.44 -17.11
C LEU A 565 21.02 -24.78 -17.50
N ARG A 566 21.73 -25.49 -16.62
CA ARG A 566 23.02 -26.12 -16.95
C ARG A 566 22.87 -27.08 -18.14
N PRO A 567 23.91 -27.31 -18.92
CA PRO A 567 23.87 -28.25 -20.03
C PRO A 567 23.28 -29.60 -19.60
N ASP A 568 22.55 -30.22 -20.50
CA ASP A 568 21.93 -31.55 -20.34
C ASP A 568 20.81 -31.67 -19.31
N LEU A 569 20.39 -30.53 -18.69
CA LEU A 569 19.21 -30.49 -17.80
C LEU A 569 17.96 -30.00 -18.54
N VAL A 570 16.82 -30.56 -18.14
CA VAL A 570 15.50 -30.20 -18.63
C VAL A 570 14.66 -29.74 -17.45
N LEU A 571 13.88 -28.70 -17.66
CA LEU A 571 12.94 -28.19 -16.68
C LEU A 571 11.75 -29.14 -16.53
N ASP A 572 11.88 -30.08 -15.62
CA ASP A 572 10.79 -30.99 -15.25
C ASP A 572 9.87 -30.40 -14.15
N ASP A 573 8.83 -31.12 -13.79
CA ASP A 573 7.88 -30.65 -12.78
C ASP A 573 8.48 -30.62 -11.38
N GLU A 574 9.45 -31.49 -11.06
CA GLU A 574 10.13 -31.50 -9.78
C GLU A 574 10.98 -30.24 -9.60
N LEU A 575 11.78 -29.88 -10.60
CA LEU A 575 12.58 -28.66 -10.59
C LEU A 575 11.71 -27.40 -10.57
N ARG A 576 10.59 -27.37 -11.32
CA ARG A 576 9.59 -26.28 -11.24
C ARG A 576 9.04 -26.11 -9.82
N GLN A 577 8.71 -27.20 -9.14
CA GLN A 577 8.20 -27.12 -7.76
C GLN A 577 9.29 -26.67 -6.77
N ARG A 578 10.53 -27.13 -6.92
CA ARG A 578 11.64 -26.67 -6.07
C ARG A 578 11.90 -25.18 -6.24
N ILE A 579 11.93 -24.66 -7.48
CA ILE A 579 12.05 -23.23 -7.74
C ILE A 579 10.92 -22.45 -7.09
N LYS A 580 9.66 -22.89 -7.27
CA LYS A 580 8.49 -22.25 -6.64
C LYS A 580 8.58 -22.27 -5.11
N GLN A 581 9.01 -23.39 -4.54
CA GLN A 581 9.19 -23.55 -3.10
C GLN A 581 10.27 -22.61 -2.56
N GLN A 582 11.42 -22.55 -3.27
CA GLN A 582 12.52 -21.65 -2.92
C GLN A 582 12.07 -20.19 -2.90
N ILE A 583 11.36 -19.74 -3.93
CA ILE A 583 10.82 -18.37 -4.01
C ILE A 583 9.80 -18.11 -2.89
N ARG A 584 8.93 -19.08 -2.61
CA ARG A 584 7.93 -18.96 -1.56
C ARG A 584 8.54 -18.77 -0.17
N ILE A 585 9.60 -19.53 0.13
CA ILE A 585 10.27 -19.50 1.43
C ILE A 585 11.17 -18.27 1.56
N GLY A 586 11.92 -17.95 0.51
CA GLY A 586 12.93 -16.90 0.56
C GLY A 586 12.40 -15.49 0.31
N ALA A 587 11.23 -15.34 -0.33
CA ALA A 587 10.57 -14.06 -0.56
C ALA A 587 9.15 -14.06 0.01
N SER A 588 8.15 -14.47 -0.78
CA SER A 588 6.77 -14.67 -0.26
C SER A 588 5.95 -15.51 -1.26
N PRO A 589 4.76 -16.02 -0.86
CA PRO A 589 3.84 -16.70 -1.79
C PRO A 589 3.48 -15.87 -3.03
N ARG A 590 3.51 -14.54 -2.92
CA ARG A 590 3.13 -13.63 -4.01
C ARG A 590 4.19 -13.44 -5.08
N HIS A 591 5.44 -13.75 -4.76
CA HIS A 591 6.56 -13.75 -5.71
C HIS A 591 6.63 -15.01 -6.58
N VAL A 592 5.84 -16.03 -6.25
CA VAL A 592 5.88 -17.32 -6.95
C VAL A 592 5.36 -17.14 -8.38
N PRO A 593 6.19 -17.41 -9.42
CA PRO A 593 5.77 -17.29 -10.81
C PRO A 593 4.59 -18.20 -11.14
N SER A 594 3.64 -17.65 -11.89
CA SER A 594 2.53 -18.44 -12.45
C SER A 594 3.03 -19.45 -13.48
N VAL A 595 4.05 -19.04 -14.26
CA VAL A 595 4.68 -19.84 -15.29
C VAL A 595 6.19 -19.85 -15.09
N ILE A 596 6.81 -21.02 -15.20
CA ILE A 596 8.28 -21.19 -15.32
C ILE A 596 8.56 -21.91 -16.63
N ALA A 597 9.35 -21.29 -17.50
CA ALA A 597 9.68 -21.76 -18.84
C ALA A 597 11.18 -21.85 -19.03
N GLN A 598 11.66 -22.84 -19.80
CA GLN A 598 13.09 -22.99 -20.11
C GLN A 598 13.41 -22.34 -21.46
N VAL A 599 14.52 -21.58 -21.49
CA VAL A 599 15.07 -20.99 -22.73
C VAL A 599 16.55 -21.32 -22.88
N PRO A 600 17.07 -21.42 -24.10
CA PRO A 600 18.48 -21.75 -24.33
C PRO A 600 19.43 -20.59 -24.03
N LEU A 601 18.96 -19.36 -24.11
CA LEU A 601 19.76 -18.13 -23.92
C LEU A 601 18.91 -16.99 -23.41
N ILE A 602 19.47 -16.22 -22.47
CA ILE A 602 18.85 -15.00 -21.93
C ILE A 602 19.56 -13.77 -22.49
N PRO A 603 18.85 -12.83 -23.14
CA PRO A 603 19.45 -11.66 -23.76
C PRO A 603 19.92 -10.66 -22.70
N ARG A 604 21.06 -10.00 -23.01
CA ARG A 604 21.65 -8.96 -22.16
C ARG A 604 22.08 -7.77 -23.02
N THR A 605 22.22 -6.62 -22.38
CA THR A 605 22.89 -5.48 -23.03
C THR A 605 24.38 -5.80 -23.23
N ARG A 606 25.04 -5.04 -24.10
CA ARG A 606 26.51 -5.13 -24.28
C ARG A 606 27.30 -4.88 -23.00
N SER A 607 26.69 -4.20 -22.01
CA SER A 607 27.24 -4.01 -20.68
C SER A 607 26.89 -5.13 -19.67
N GLY A 608 26.23 -6.20 -20.11
CA GLY A 608 25.87 -7.37 -19.30
C GLY A 608 24.56 -7.23 -18.50
N LYS A 609 23.80 -6.13 -18.63
CA LYS A 609 22.52 -5.94 -17.93
C LYS A 609 21.41 -6.77 -18.58
N LEU A 610 20.52 -7.35 -17.75
CA LEU A 610 19.29 -7.99 -18.21
C LEU A 610 18.38 -7.00 -18.94
N VAL A 611 17.69 -7.48 -19.97
CA VAL A 611 16.81 -6.67 -20.81
C VAL A 611 15.34 -7.09 -20.66
N GLU A 612 14.84 -7.07 -19.44
CA GLU A 612 13.50 -7.52 -19.04
C GLU A 612 12.39 -6.88 -19.91
N LEU A 613 12.50 -5.58 -20.19
CA LEU A 613 11.55 -4.87 -21.03
C LEU A 613 11.51 -5.42 -22.45
N ALA A 614 12.69 -5.68 -23.06
CA ALA A 614 12.75 -6.24 -24.41
C ALA A 614 12.14 -7.65 -24.47
N VAL A 615 12.40 -8.48 -23.46
CA VAL A 615 11.79 -9.80 -23.33
C VAL A 615 10.27 -9.67 -23.19
N ARG A 616 9.80 -8.76 -22.33
CA ARG A 616 8.36 -8.50 -22.13
C ARG A 616 7.68 -8.08 -23.44
N GLU A 617 8.24 -7.10 -24.14
CA GLU A 617 7.67 -6.63 -25.41
C GLU A 617 7.64 -7.76 -26.46
N THR A 618 8.68 -8.60 -26.51
CA THR A 618 8.75 -9.76 -27.40
C THR A 618 7.65 -10.78 -27.10
N VAL A 619 7.44 -11.11 -25.82
CA VAL A 619 6.38 -12.05 -25.38
C VAL A 619 4.98 -11.53 -25.73
N HIS A 620 4.79 -10.19 -25.72
CA HIS A 620 3.52 -9.57 -26.10
C HIS A 620 3.38 -9.31 -27.60
N GLY A 621 4.37 -9.67 -28.42
CA GLY A 621 4.34 -9.44 -29.86
C GLY A 621 4.45 -7.97 -30.26
N ARG A 622 5.00 -7.12 -29.37
CA ARG A 622 5.17 -5.68 -29.57
C ARG A 622 6.58 -5.35 -30.10
N PRO A 623 6.77 -4.22 -30.77
CA PRO A 623 8.09 -3.80 -31.21
C PRO A 623 9.05 -3.59 -30.04
N VAL A 624 10.28 -4.10 -30.19
CA VAL A 624 11.37 -3.85 -29.24
C VAL A 624 12.19 -2.66 -29.73
N HIS A 625 12.30 -1.64 -28.89
CA HIS A 625 13.14 -0.47 -29.16
C HIS A 625 14.58 -0.72 -28.72
N ASN A 626 15.56 -0.05 -29.35
CA ASN A 626 17.00 -0.13 -29.01
C ASN A 626 17.62 -1.53 -29.10
N LEU A 627 17.24 -2.33 -30.09
CA LEU A 627 17.87 -3.64 -30.36
C LEU A 627 19.40 -3.57 -30.46
N GLU A 628 19.94 -2.43 -30.90
CA GLU A 628 21.39 -2.18 -31.02
C GLU A 628 22.14 -2.22 -29.69
N ALA A 629 21.44 -1.97 -28.58
CA ALA A 629 22.02 -2.04 -27.25
C ALA A 629 22.15 -3.49 -26.70
N ILE A 630 21.49 -4.44 -27.35
CA ILE A 630 21.48 -5.87 -26.95
C ILE A 630 22.65 -6.58 -27.64
N ASP A 631 23.43 -7.34 -26.87
CA ASP A 631 24.61 -8.04 -27.38
C ASP A 631 24.26 -9.12 -28.41
N GLN A 632 23.22 -9.90 -28.11
CA GLN A 632 22.71 -10.96 -28.99
C GLN A 632 21.19 -10.79 -29.18
N PRO A 633 20.75 -9.86 -30.04
CA PRO A 633 19.32 -9.54 -30.19
C PRO A 633 18.50 -10.75 -30.68
N ASP A 634 19.09 -11.69 -31.42
CA ASP A 634 18.42 -12.90 -31.86
C ASP A 634 17.99 -13.82 -30.71
N ALA A 635 18.59 -13.69 -29.53
CA ALA A 635 18.17 -14.41 -28.33
C ALA A 635 16.71 -14.09 -27.95
N LEU A 636 16.19 -12.92 -28.32
CA LEU A 636 14.79 -12.57 -28.11
C LEU A 636 13.82 -13.50 -28.84
N LEU A 637 14.22 -14.10 -29.94
CA LEU A 637 13.39 -15.07 -30.68
C LEU A 637 13.02 -16.29 -29.83
N ASN A 638 13.81 -16.64 -28.82
CA ASN A 638 13.51 -17.74 -27.91
C ASN A 638 12.28 -17.48 -27.03
N PHE A 639 11.85 -16.22 -26.90
CA PHE A 639 10.73 -15.81 -26.06
C PHE A 639 9.45 -15.58 -26.90
N LYS A 640 9.61 -15.38 -28.20
CA LYS A 640 8.49 -15.16 -29.10
C LYS A 640 7.67 -16.44 -29.25
N ASP A 641 6.36 -16.34 -29.02
CA ASP A 641 5.41 -17.45 -29.15
C ASP A 641 5.79 -18.72 -28.35
N HIS A 642 6.53 -18.54 -27.23
CA HIS A 642 7.00 -19.67 -26.41
C HIS A 642 5.79 -20.52 -25.92
N PRO A 643 5.81 -21.87 -26.09
CA PRO A 643 4.64 -22.72 -25.85
C PRO A 643 4.11 -22.63 -24.41
N ASP A 644 4.98 -22.55 -23.39
CA ASP A 644 4.58 -22.49 -21.98
C ASP A 644 3.94 -21.15 -21.59
N VAL A 645 4.10 -20.11 -22.41
CA VAL A 645 3.62 -18.73 -22.11
C VAL A 645 2.38 -18.36 -22.92
N LYS A 646 1.91 -19.26 -23.81
CA LYS A 646 0.67 -19.02 -24.55
C LYS A 646 -0.50 -18.84 -23.58
N ILE A 647 -1.30 -17.79 -23.83
CA ILE A 647 -2.54 -17.59 -23.10
C ILE A 647 -3.59 -18.46 -23.81
N THR A 648 -4.02 -19.52 -23.15
CA THR A 648 -5.21 -20.28 -23.56
C THR A 648 -6.41 -19.61 -22.89
N PHE A 649 -7.28 -19.02 -23.71
CA PHE A 649 -8.54 -18.42 -23.26
C PHE A 649 -9.58 -19.52 -23.04
#